data_7e3bdd2e184864cbc4983cfb733f376c
#
_entry.id   7e3bdd2e184864cbc4983cfb733f376c
#
_cell.length_a   1.000
_cell.length_b   1.000
_cell.length_c   1.000
_cell.angle_alpha   90.00
_cell.angle_beta   90.00
_cell.angle_gamma   90.00
#
_symmetry.space_group_name_H-M   'P 1'
#
loop_
_entity.id
_entity.type
_entity.pdbx_description
1 polymer ?
#
loop_
_entity_poly.entity_id
_entity_poly.type
_entity_poly.pdbx_seq_one_letter_code
_entity_poly.pdbx_strand_id
1 'polypeptide(L)'
;MAPSAWAICCLLGGLLLRGGSTSPGPSVPRLRLSYRDLLSANRSAVFLGPRGSLDLRAMYLDEYRDRLFLGGRDAIYSLRLDHSWPDPREVLWPPQPGQKDECVHKGRDPLHVLHLEPGSVASGRGRCPHEPSSPFASTFVGGELYTGLTADFLGREAMIFRSGGPRPALRSDSDQNLLHDPRFVMATRIADNSDQDDDKVYFFFSETVPSPDGGPGHVTVSRVGRVCVNDAGGQRVLVNKWSTFLKARLVCSVPGPGGAETHFDQLEDVFLLWPSSGKTLEVYALFSTVSAVFQGFAVCVYHMEDIWEVFKGPFAHQDGPQHQWGPYGGKVPFPRPGVCPSKMTAQPGRPFGSTKNYPDEVLQFARAHPLMFRPVRPRLGRPVLVKTHPAQQLQQIVVDRVEAEDGTYDVIFLGTDSGSVLKVIALQGGGSTESEEVVLEELQVFKVPTPITEMEISVKRQMLYVGSRLGVARLRLHRCETYGSACAECCLARDPYCAWDGASCTRYRPGSGKRRSRRQDVRHGNPALQCLAESQEEEAEGPAAATTVYGTEHNSTFLECLPKSSQAAVLWLLQKPGGQGPDQVKTDERVLQTEQGLLFRRLSPLDAGIYTCKTLEHGFSQTVVRLALEVIVASQLNSLFPREPRPEEPPARGGLAATPSKAWYKDILQLIGFTNLPRVDEYCERVWCSSRSRGKQAKGKSWAGLELGKKVKSRVQAERNRTPREVEAT
;
A
#
# COMPACT_ATOMS: atom_id res chain seq x y z
N MET A 1 -38.71 50.16 28.00
CA MET A 1 -39.09 48.73 28.03
C MET A 1 -38.12 47.99 27.12
N ALA A 2 -37.12 47.33 27.70
CA ALA A 2 -36.09 46.60 27.00
C ALA A 2 -36.56 45.13 26.78
N PRO A 3 -36.42 44.54 25.60
CA PRO A 3 -36.73 43.12 25.40
C PRO A 3 -35.64 42.26 26.02
N SER A 4 -36.10 41.25 26.73
CA SER A 4 -35.35 40.38 27.60
C SER A 4 -34.20 39.63 26.90
N ALA A 5 -33.05 39.59 27.54
CA ALA A 5 -31.80 38.95 27.16
C ALA A 5 -31.93 37.39 26.88
N TRP A 6 -33.09 36.81 27.15
CA TRP A 6 -33.36 35.38 26.93
C TRP A 6 -33.64 35.03 25.47
N ALA A 7 -34.13 35.95 24.65
CA ALA A 7 -34.42 35.67 23.24
C ALA A 7 -33.15 35.67 22.37
N ILE A 8 -32.08 36.32 22.79
CA ILE A 8 -30.82 36.38 22.05
C ILE A 8 -29.96 35.10 22.27
N CYS A 9 -30.03 34.49 23.45
CA CYS A 9 -29.34 33.23 23.71
C CYS A 9 -29.92 32.03 22.93
N CYS A 10 -31.24 32.01 22.69
CA CYS A 10 -31.87 30.93 21.89
C CYS A 10 -31.60 31.07 20.39
N LEU A 11 -31.38 32.31 19.89
CA LEU A 11 -31.02 32.52 18.48
C LEU A 11 -29.53 32.26 18.18
N LEU A 12 -28.64 32.47 19.15
CA LEU A 12 -27.22 32.14 19.03
C LEU A 12 -26.94 30.63 19.25
N GLY A 13 -27.76 29.95 20.05
CA GLY A 13 -27.68 28.47 20.20
C GLY A 13 -28.18 27.70 18.99
N GLY A 14 -29.08 28.26 18.18
CA GLY A 14 -29.62 27.67 16.97
C GLY A 14 -28.71 27.81 15.74
N LEU A 15 -27.76 28.74 15.76
CA LEU A 15 -26.78 28.96 14.66
C LEU A 15 -25.45 28.23 14.85
N LEU A 16 -25.19 27.68 16.04
CA LEU A 16 -23.99 26.89 16.32
C LEU A 16 -24.15 25.38 16.10
N LEU A 17 -25.37 24.90 15.71
CA LEU A 17 -25.66 23.49 15.46
C LEU A 17 -25.75 23.14 13.96
N ARG A 18 -25.40 24.05 13.05
CA ARG A 18 -25.33 23.79 11.61
C ARG A 18 -23.91 24.01 11.07
N GLY A 19 -22.97 23.24 11.55
CA GLY A 19 -21.59 23.29 11.09
C GLY A 19 -20.79 22.07 11.52
N GLY A 20 -21.45 20.93 11.73
CA GLY A 20 -20.74 19.66 11.80
C GLY A 20 -20.33 19.29 10.39
N SER A 21 -19.12 19.63 9.97
CA SER A 21 -18.44 18.93 8.89
C SER A 21 -18.28 17.49 9.37
N THR A 22 -19.21 16.62 8.99
CA THR A 22 -19.02 15.18 9.08
C THR A 22 -17.81 14.88 8.20
N SER A 23 -16.68 14.57 8.84
CA SER A 23 -15.56 13.95 8.13
C SER A 23 -16.15 12.76 7.37
N PRO A 24 -15.90 12.63 6.05
CA PRO A 24 -16.41 11.49 5.30
C PRO A 24 -15.90 10.23 6.00
N GLY A 25 -16.82 9.34 6.35
CA GLY A 25 -16.51 8.04 6.93
C GLY A 25 -15.55 7.26 6.01
N PRO A 26 -14.85 6.23 6.53
CA PRO A 26 -13.91 5.45 5.72
C PRO A 26 -14.62 4.91 4.48
N SER A 27 -14.08 5.18 3.29
CA SER A 27 -14.66 4.71 2.03
C SER A 27 -14.61 3.17 1.99
N VAL A 28 -15.79 2.57 1.92
CA VAL A 28 -15.96 1.11 1.86
C VAL A 28 -15.83 0.66 0.40
N PRO A 29 -15.05 -0.39 0.10
CA PRO A 29 -14.93 -0.90 -1.26
C PRO A 29 -16.29 -1.44 -1.78
N ARG A 30 -16.61 -1.11 -3.02
CA ARG A 30 -17.82 -1.60 -3.71
C ARG A 30 -17.83 -3.12 -3.85
N LEU A 31 -16.65 -3.70 -4.01
CA LEU A 31 -16.47 -5.14 -4.18
C LEU A 31 -15.27 -5.61 -3.34
N ARG A 32 -15.47 -6.66 -2.55
CA ARG A 32 -14.41 -7.39 -1.86
C ARG A 32 -14.34 -8.80 -2.39
N LEU A 33 -13.15 -9.21 -2.83
CA LEU A 33 -12.91 -10.57 -3.29
C LEU A 33 -11.80 -11.21 -2.47
N SER A 34 -12.14 -12.36 -1.88
CA SER A 34 -11.17 -13.17 -1.17
C SER A 34 -10.23 -13.89 -2.16
N TYR A 35 -9.11 -14.36 -1.66
CA TYR A 35 -8.19 -15.22 -2.43
C TYR A 35 -8.90 -16.42 -3.09
N ARG A 36 -9.86 -17.03 -2.40
CA ARG A 36 -10.64 -18.15 -2.93
C ARG A 36 -11.53 -17.74 -4.09
N ASP A 37 -12.19 -16.59 -3.98
CA ASP A 37 -13.07 -16.07 -5.03
C ASP A 37 -12.30 -15.75 -6.31
N LEU A 38 -11.09 -15.20 -6.16
CA LEU A 38 -10.20 -14.91 -7.28
C LEU A 38 -9.74 -16.18 -8.01
N LEU A 39 -9.41 -17.24 -7.27
CA LEU A 39 -8.98 -18.53 -7.86
C LEU A 39 -10.14 -19.30 -8.47
N SER A 40 -11.27 -19.45 -7.75
CA SER A 40 -12.42 -20.25 -8.20
C SER A 40 -13.02 -19.73 -9.51
N ALA A 41 -12.97 -18.43 -9.72
CA ALA A 41 -13.44 -17.79 -10.94
C ALA A 41 -12.41 -17.71 -12.08
N ASN A 42 -11.24 -18.36 -11.93
CA ASN A 42 -10.11 -18.26 -12.88
C ASN A 42 -9.69 -16.80 -13.19
N ARG A 43 -9.83 -15.92 -12.19
CA ARG A 43 -9.57 -14.48 -12.30
C ARG A 43 -8.16 -14.10 -11.87
N SER A 44 -7.45 -15.03 -11.23
CA SER A 44 -6.06 -14.90 -10.86
C SER A 44 -5.29 -16.18 -11.15
N ALA A 45 -4.00 -16.02 -11.42
CA ALA A 45 -3.02 -17.11 -11.44
C ALA A 45 -1.85 -16.71 -10.55
N VAL A 46 -1.39 -17.64 -9.71
CA VAL A 46 -0.31 -17.37 -8.75
C VAL A 46 0.87 -18.32 -9.04
N PHE A 47 2.07 -17.76 -9.12
CA PHE A 47 3.32 -18.49 -9.25
C PHE A 47 4.15 -18.31 -7.98
N LEU A 48 4.37 -19.40 -7.26
CA LEU A 48 5.11 -19.42 -5.98
C LEU A 48 6.54 -19.95 -6.13
N GLY A 49 6.95 -20.26 -7.35
CA GLY A 49 8.24 -20.90 -7.61
C GLY A 49 8.29 -22.39 -7.24
N PRO A 50 9.35 -23.11 -7.62
CA PRO A 50 9.47 -24.56 -7.42
C PRO A 50 9.52 -24.99 -5.95
N ARG A 51 9.94 -24.09 -5.06
CA ARG A 51 10.09 -24.36 -3.60
C ARG A 51 8.94 -23.81 -2.75
N GLY A 52 7.87 -23.30 -3.36
CA GLY A 52 6.73 -22.70 -2.67
C GLY A 52 6.97 -21.28 -2.13
N SER A 53 8.16 -20.71 -2.36
CA SER A 53 8.48 -19.30 -2.11
C SER A 53 9.58 -18.86 -3.05
N LEU A 54 9.41 -17.70 -3.68
CA LEU A 54 10.38 -17.11 -4.61
C LEU A 54 11.45 -16.28 -3.90
N ASP A 55 11.13 -15.74 -2.72
CA ASP A 55 11.89 -14.63 -2.10
C ASP A 55 12.14 -13.51 -3.12
N LEU A 56 11.05 -13.07 -3.77
CA LEU A 56 11.07 -12.10 -4.87
C LEU A 56 11.74 -10.80 -4.43
N ARG A 57 12.65 -10.29 -5.28
CA ARG A 57 13.41 -9.05 -5.04
C ARG A 57 13.27 -8.03 -6.15
N ALA A 58 12.93 -8.48 -7.35
CA ALA A 58 12.72 -7.61 -8.49
C ALA A 58 11.76 -8.26 -9.48
N MET A 59 10.96 -7.45 -10.12
CA MET A 59 10.06 -7.84 -11.19
C MET A 59 10.25 -6.89 -12.38
N TYR A 60 10.27 -7.45 -13.59
CA TYR A 60 10.38 -6.66 -14.81
C TYR A 60 9.47 -7.21 -15.89
N LEU A 61 8.57 -6.37 -16.39
CA LEU A 61 7.64 -6.69 -17.46
C LEU A 61 8.21 -6.28 -18.82
N ASP A 62 8.52 -7.26 -19.66
CA ASP A 62 8.90 -7.06 -21.07
C ASP A 62 7.71 -7.37 -21.97
N GLU A 63 6.91 -6.36 -22.28
CA GLU A 63 5.75 -6.49 -23.15
C GLU A 63 6.15 -6.75 -24.64
N TYR A 64 7.35 -6.35 -25.03
CA TYR A 64 7.83 -6.54 -26.40
C TYR A 64 8.14 -8.02 -26.68
N ARG A 65 8.75 -8.72 -25.70
CA ARG A 65 9.09 -10.15 -25.79
C ARG A 65 8.04 -11.04 -25.16
N ASP A 66 6.93 -10.51 -24.71
CA ASP A 66 5.86 -11.24 -24.01
C ASP A 66 6.34 -12.04 -22.79
N ARG A 67 7.19 -11.39 -21.96
CA ARG A 67 7.79 -12.04 -20.81
C ARG A 67 7.73 -11.21 -19.55
N LEU A 68 7.56 -11.91 -18.43
CA LEU A 68 7.75 -11.40 -17.09
C LEU A 68 9.01 -12.05 -16.51
N PHE A 69 9.97 -11.21 -16.14
CA PHE A 69 11.19 -11.63 -15.48
C PHE A 69 11.07 -11.40 -13.98
N LEU A 70 11.43 -12.43 -13.20
CA LEU A 70 11.35 -12.43 -11.75
C LEU A 70 12.73 -12.72 -11.19
N GLY A 71 13.30 -11.76 -10.45
CA GLY A 71 14.50 -11.95 -9.67
C GLY A 71 14.16 -12.51 -8.29
N GLY A 72 14.43 -13.79 -8.08
CA GLY A 72 14.25 -14.45 -6.80
C GLY A 72 15.59 -14.77 -6.13
N ARG A 73 15.52 -15.57 -5.08
CA ARG A 73 16.70 -16.05 -4.37
C ARG A 73 17.48 -17.04 -5.23
N ASP A 74 18.73 -16.73 -5.58
CA ASP A 74 19.63 -17.55 -6.41
C ASP A 74 19.10 -17.92 -7.81
N ALA A 75 18.02 -17.30 -8.26
CA ALA A 75 17.40 -17.67 -9.52
C ALA A 75 16.73 -16.46 -10.19
N ILE A 76 16.75 -16.48 -11.53
CA ILE A 76 15.90 -15.63 -12.36
C ILE A 76 14.92 -16.53 -13.09
N TYR A 77 13.64 -16.21 -12.97
CA TYR A 77 12.56 -16.89 -13.70
C TYR A 77 12.09 -16.01 -14.84
N SER A 78 11.80 -16.64 -15.98
CA SER A 78 11.20 -15.98 -17.13
C SER A 78 9.88 -16.67 -17.46
N LEU A 79 8.78 -15.98 -17.18
CA LEU A 79 7.41 -16.44 -17.42
C LEU A 79 6.88 -15.89 -18.74
N ARG A 80 6.11 -16.68 -19.49
CA ARG A 80 5.37 -16.18 -20.66
C ARG A 80 4.07 -15.53 -20.23
N LEU A 81 3.74 -14.38 -20.85
CA LEU A 81 2.54 -13.62 -20.47
C LEU A 81 1.24 -14.26 -20.97
N ASP A 82 1.31 -15.14 -22.01
CA ASP A 82 0.14 -15.66 -22.72
C ASP A 82 -0.50 -16.89 -22.09
N HIS A 83 0.22 -17.63 -21.26
CA HIS A 83 -0.22 -18.92 -20.73
C HIS A 83 -0.34 -18.91 -19.20
N SER A 84 -1.19 -19.79 -18.66
CA SER A 84 -1.14 -20.17 -17.24
C SER A 84 0.23 -20.80 -17.01
N TRP A 85 1.11 -20.15 -16.34
CA TRP A 85 2.55 -20.38 -16.09
C TRP A 85 2.98 -21.84 -15.76
N PRO A 86 2.82 -22.84 -16.65
CA PRO A 86 3.15 -24.22 -16.31
C PRO A 86 4.64 -24.51 -16.38
N ASP A 87 5.42 -23.70 -17.11
CA ASP A 87 6.82 -24.05 -17.39
C ASP A 87 7.71 -22.79 -17.43
N PRO A 88 8.17 -22.30 -16.25
CA PRO A 88 9.07 -21.15 -16.19
C PRO A 88 10.45 -21.55 -16.74
N ARG A 89 11.05 -20.71 -17.57
CA ARG A 89 12.48 -20.81 -17.80
C ARG A 89 13.22 -20.30 -16.58
N GLU A 90 14.11 -21.11 -16.04
CA GLU A 90 14.88 -20.81 -14.85
C GLU A 90 16.36 -20.68 -15.20
N VAL A 91 17.00 -19.64 -14.65
CA VAL A 91 18.45 -19.48 -14.66
C VAL A 91 18.89 -19.48 -13.21
N LEU A 92 19.63 -20.51 -12.81
CA LEU A 92 20.13 -20.68 -11.44
C LEU A 92 21.54 -20.14 -11.30
N TRP A 93 21.78 -19.41 -10.23
CA TRP A 93 23.10 -18.96 -9.79
C TRP A 93 23.36 -19.31 -8.32
N PRO A 94 23.51 -20.61 -8.01
CA PRO A 94 23.80 -20.99 -6.64
C PRO A 94 25.21 -20.51 -6.24
N PRO A 95 25.38 -19.95 -5.05
CA PRO A 95 26.69 -19.57 -4.53
C PRO A 95 27.58 -20.82 -4.34
N GLN A 96 28.89 -20.66 -4.54
CA GLN A 96 29.83 -21.72 -4.27
C GLN A 96 29.88 -22.05 -2.76
N PRO A 97 30.13 -23.33 -2.38
CA PRO A 97 30.13 -23.74 -0.97
C PRO A 97 31.01 -22.86 -0.07
N GLY A 98 32.24 -22.56 -0.47
CA GLY A 98 33.16 -21.72 0.32
C GLY A 98 32.68 -20.24 0.49
N GLN A 99 31.96 -19.71 -0.48
CA GLN A 99 31.36 -18.36 -0.37
C GLN A 99 30.16 -18.35 0.59
N LYS A 100 29.40 -19.43 0.62
CA LYS A 100 28.33 -19.64 1.59
C LYS A 100 28.83 -19.59 3.02
N ASP A 101 29.89 -20.35 3.28
CA ASP A 101 30.49 -20.44 4.62
C ASP A 101 31.09 -19.11 5.06
N GLU A 102 31.71 -18.38 4.16
CA GLU A 102 32.27 -17.05 4.44
C GLU A 102 31.16 -16.02 4.78
N CYS A 103 30.05 -16.03 4.05
CA CYS A 103 28.91 -15.16 4.34
C CYS A 103 28.27 -15.50 5.70
N VAL A 104 28.05 -16.79 5.98
CA VAL A 104 27.52 -17.26 7.27
C VAL A 104 28.45 -16.86 8.40
N HIS A 105 29.77 -17.00 8.23
CA HIS A 105 30.76 -16.64 9.24
C HIS A 105 30.76 -15.13 9.54
N LYS A 106 30.42 -14.32 8.53
CA LYS A 106 30.27 -12.86 8.66
C LYS A 106 28.87 -12.45 9.13
N GLY A 107 27.99 -13.38 9.49
CA GLY A 107 26.61 -13.11 9.90
C GLY A 107 25.73 -12.55 8.75
N ARG A 108 26.05 -12.91 7.50
CA ARG A 108 25.37 -12.42 6.30
C ARG A 108 24.60 -13.50 5.59
N ASP A 109 23.63 -13.07 4.77
CA ASP A 109 22.91 -13.99 3.86
C ASP A 109 23.93 -14.62 2.88
N PRO A 110 24.08 -15.95 2.84
CA PRO A 110 25.07 -16.65 2.03
C PRO A 110 24.88 -16.51 0.52
N LEU A 111 23.94 -15.70 0.03
CA LEU A 111 23.40 -15.77 -1.31
C LEU A 111 23.70 -14.53 -2.17
N HIS A 112 24.73 -13.74 -1.80
CA HIS A 112 24.96 -12.43 -2.41
C HIS A 112 26.21 -12.39 -3.31
N VAL A 113 26.22 -13.18 -4.39
CA VAL A 113 27.28 -13.10 -5.41
C VAL A 113 26.68 -12.77 -6.77
N LEU A 114 27.06 -11.65 -7.33
CA LEU A 114 26.65 -11.23 -8.67
C LEU A 114 27.64 -11.73 -9.71
N HIS A 115 27.21 -12.62 -10.59
CA HIS A 115 27.96 -13.01 -11.79
C HIS A 115 27.39 -12.25 -13.00
N LEU A 116 28.24 -11.46 -13.68
CA LEU A 116 27.81 -10.67 -14.86
C LEU A 116 28.01 -11.38 -16.18
N GLU A 117 28.95 -12.32 -16.25
CA GLU A 117 29.23 -13.15 -17.43
C GLU A 117 29.70 -14.54 -17.00
N PRO A 118 29.46 -15.61 -17.81
CA PRO A 118 30.01 -16.92 -17.53
C PRO A 118 31.53 -16.86 -17.45
N GLY A 119 32.10 -17.16 -16.27
CA GLY A 119 33.53 -17.18 -16.03
C GLY A 119 34.15 -15.88 -15.53
N SER A 120 33.44 -14.76 -15.44
CA SER A 120 33.93 -13.52 -14.83
C SER A 120 33.22 -13.21 -13.52
N VAL A 121 33.99 -12.85 -12.49
CA VAL A 121 33.50 -12.37 -11.20
C VAL A 121 33.74 -10.88 -11.11
N ALA A 122 32.69 -10.07 -11.06
CA ALA A 122 32.79 -8.64 -10.87
C ALA A 122 32.34 -8.23 -9.46
N SER A 123 32.97 -7.19 -8.91
CA SER A 123 32.55 -6.65 -7.62
C SER A 123 31.13 -6.13 -7.68
N GLY A 124 30.28 -6.54 -6.71
CA GLY A 124 28.93 -6.02 -6.53
C GLY A 124 28.87 -4.61 -5.92
N ARG A 125 29.98 -4.06 -5.44
CA ARG A 125 30.04 -2.74 -4.81
C ARG A 125 29.56 -1.66 -5.78
N GLY A 126 28.55 -0.87 -5.35
CA GLY A 126 27.91 0.14 -6.16
C GLY A 126 26.92 -0.39 -7.21
N ARG A 127 26.80 -1.72 -7.40
CA ARG A 127 25.83 -2.35 -8.31
C ARG A 127 24.65 -2.97 -7.56
N CYS A 128 24.94 -3.53 -6.39
CA CYS A 128 23.94 -4.09 -5.49
C CYS A 128 24.16 -3.52 -4.09
N PRO A 129 23.09 -3.36 -3.28
CA PRO A 129 23.24 -2.97 -1.89
C PRO A 129 24.02 -4.04 -1.13
N HIS A 130 24.78 -3.62 -0.10
CA HIS A 130 25.52 -4.56 0.73
C HIS A 130 24.58 -5.50 1.50
N GLU A 131 23.49 -4.96 2.02
CA GLU A 131 22.42 -5.73 2.64
C GLU A 131 21.26 -5.89 1.63
N PRO A 132 20.85 -7.12 1.28
CA PRO A 132 19.81 -7.38 0.28
C PRO A 132 18.44 -6.75 0.57
N SER A 133 18.17 -6.50 1.85
CA SER A 133 16.93 -5.86 2.30
C SER A 133 16.96 -4.33 2.26
N SER A 134 18.14 -3.74 2.03
CA SER A 134 18.27 -2.29 1.97
C SER A 134 17.58 -1.73 0.73
N PRO A 135 16.87 -0.61 0.86
CA PRO A 135 16.23 0.04 -0.28
C PRO A 135 17.27 0.46 -1.32
N PHE A 136 17.00 0.15 -2.58
CA PHE A 136 17.83 0.57 -3.68
C PHE A 136 16.97 0.80 -4.94
N ALA A 137 17.47 1.64 -5.83
CA ALA A 137 16.86 1.87 -7.14
C ALA A 137 17.89 1.66 -8.24
N SER A 138 17.46 1.10 -9.37
CA SER A 138 18.36 0.88 -10.51
C SER A 138 17.64 1.06 -11.84
N THR A 139 18.41 1.45 -12.86
CA THR A 139 17.94 1.49 -14.24
C THR A 139 19.09 1.21 -15.19
N PHE A 140 18.77 0.64 -16.35
CA PHE A 140 19.75 0.31 -17.37
C PHE A 140 19.55 1.21 -18.58
N VAL A 141 20.57 2.01 -18.92
CA VAL A 141 20.51 3.00 -19.99
C VAL A 141 21.73 2.88 -20.88
N GLY A 142 21.52 2.62 -22.16
CA GLY A 142 22.60 2.60 -23.16
C GLY A 142 23.73 1.61 -22.87
N GLY A 143 23.44 0.47 -22.27
CA GLY A 143 24.45 -0.53 -21.88
C GLY A 143 25.13 -0.27 -20.52
N GLU A 144 24.72 0.75 -19.78
CA GLU A 144 25.24 1.10 -18.47
C GLU A 144 24.20 0.98 -17.38
N LEU A 145 24.60 0.47 -16.22
CA LEU A 145 23.76 0.34 -15.04
C LEU A 145 23.91 1.58 -14.15
N TYR A 146 22.82 2.23 -13.86
CA TYR A 146 22.70 3.34 -12.90
C TYR A 146 22.01 2.82 -11.65
N THR A 147 22.63 3.06 -10.48
CA THR A 147 22.11 2.59 -9.19
C THR A 147 22.14 3.70 -8.16
N GLY A 148 21.13 3.74 -7.30
CA GLY A 148 21.13 4.49 -6.05
C GLY A 148 21.03 3.49 -4.91
N LEU A 149 22.02 3.44 -4.01
CA LEU A 149 22.10 2.41 -2.97
C LEU A 149 23.07 2.79 -1.85
N THR A 150 23.10 1.99 -0.80
CA THR A 150 24.12 2.01 0.24
C THR A 150 25.10 0.86 0.02
N ALA A 151 26.39 1.18 -0.16
CA ALA A 151 27.39 0.25 -0.66
C ALA A 151 28.27 -0.42 0.42
N ASP A 152 28.22 0.08 1.66
CA ASP A 152 29.04 -0.41 2.76
C ASP A 152 28.25 -1.18 3.81
N PHE A 153 28.99 -1.93 4.61
CA PHE A 153 28.45 -2.74 5.70
C PHE A 153 27.76 -1.93 6.80
N LEU A 154 28.25 -0.73 7.07
CA LEU A 154 27.76 0.13 8.16
C LEU A 154 26.58 1.01 7.75
N GLY A 155 26.18 0.94 6.49
CA GLY A 155 25.10 1.79 5.98
C GLY A 155 25.47 3.26 5.79
N ARG A 156 26.76 3.60 5.79
CA ARG A 156 27.25 4.99 5.78
C ARG A 156 27.62 5.51 4.39
N GLU A 157 27.97 4.60 3.46
CA GLU A 157 28.39 4.97 2.10
C GLU A 157 27.19 4.89 1.14
N ALA A 158 26.32 5.89 1.23
CA ALA A 158 25.24 6.05 0.25
C ALA A 158 25.77 6.68 -1.03
N MET A 159 25.39 6.12 -2.19
CA MET A 159 25.88 6.60 -3.47
C MET A 159 24.89 6.42 -4.61
N ILE A 160 25.01 7.33 -5.57
CA ILE A 160 24.53 7.11 -6.93
C ILE A 160 25.72 6.68 -7.76
N PHE A 161 25.62 5.55 -8.45
CA PHE A 161 26.72 4.91 -9.14
C PHE A 161 26.35 4.53 -10.57
N ARG A 162 27.28 4.73 -11.50
CA ARG A 162 27.17 4.25 -12.89
C ARG A 162 28.30 3.27 -13.16
N SER A 163 27.93 2.10 -13.67
CA SER A 163 28.90 1.04 -14.01
C SER A 163 28.46 0.27 -15.26
N GLY A 164 29.38 -0.48 -15.81
CA GLY A 164 29.18 -1.18 -17.09
C GLY A 164 29.45 -0.29 -18.28
N GLY A 165 29.52 -0.89 -19.47
CA GLY A 165 29.81 -0.16 -20.69
C GLY A 165 31.27 0.29 -20.83
N PRO A 166 31.58 1.04 -21.91
CA PRO A 166 32.95 1.46 -22.23
C PRO A 166 33.43 2.69 -21.46
N ARG A 167 32.54 3.42 -20.79
CA ARG A 167 32.88 4.64 -20.06
C ARG A 167 33.34 4.35 -18.64
N PRO A 168 34.26 5.18 -18.08
CA PRO A 168 34.67 5.04 -16.68
C PRO A 168 33.47 5.10 -15.75
N ALA A 169 33.52 4.29 -14.67
CA ALA A 169 32.51 4.32 -13.62
C ALA A 169 32.49 5.70 -12.94
N LEU A 170 31.27 6.19 -12.65
CA LEU A 170 31.06 7.41 -11.88
C LEU A 170 30.32 7.11 -10.58
N ARG A 171 30.68 7.84 -9.53
CA ARG A 171 30.00 7.74 -8.22
C ARG A 171 29.72 9.12 -7.63
N SER A 172 28.81 9.18 -6.67
CA SER A 172 28.62 10.36 -5.83
C SER A 172 29.90 10.69 -5.05
N ASP A 173 30.10 11.96 -4.75
CA ASP A 173 31.08 12.35 -3.75
C ASP A 173 30.66 11.85 -2.37
N SER A 174 31.61 11.49 -1.52
CA SER A 174 31.37 11.01 -0.15
C SER A 174 30.97 12.15 0.82
N ASP A 175 30.75 13.34 0.29
CA ASP A 175 30.28 14.50 1.07
C ASP A 175 28.85 14.27 1.57
N GLN A 176 28.66 14.37 2.88
CA GLN A 176 27.36 14.19 3.53
C GLN A 176 26.31 15.20 3.08
N ASN A 177 26.70 16.34 2.49
CA ASN A 177 25.79 17.33 1.93
C ASN A 177 25.11 16.89 0.62
N LEU A 178 25.69 15.90 -0.06
CA LEU A 178 25.13 15.39 -1.31
C LEU A 178 23.96 14.43 -1.06
N LEU A 179 24.13 13.48 -0.15
CA LEU A 179 23.13 12.44 0.20
C LEU A 179 23.17 12.19 1.72
N HIS A 180 22.04 12.32 2.39
CA HIS A 180 21.88 12.12 3.83
C HIS A 180 21.04 10.89 4.10
N ASP A 181 21.62 9.74 4.36
CA ASP A 181 20.95 8.48 4.65
C ASP A 181 19.74 8.23 3.69
N PRO A 182 19.99 8.16 2.38
CA PRO A 182 18.91 8.10 1.39
C PRO A 182 18.27 6.72 1.33
N ARG A 183 16.94 6.71 1.28
CA ARG A 183 16.11 5.56 0.93
C ARG A 183 15.68 5.71 -0.52
N PHE A 184 16.39 5.05 -1.44
CA PHE A 184 16.08 5.11 -2.87
C PHE A 184 14.83 4.28 -3.18
N VAL A 185 13.94 4.84 -4.02
CA VAL A 185 12.66 4.24 -4.39
C VAL A 185 12.64 3.88 -5.87
N MET A 186 12.99 4.83 -6.74
CA MET A 186 12.95 4.62 -8.19
C MET A 186 14.12 5.31 -8.89
N ALA A 187 14.64 4.68 -9.95
CA ALA A 187 15.57 5.28 -10.89
C ALA A 187 15.07 5.05 -12.33
N THR A 188 15.06 6.10 -13.15
CA THR A 188 14.56 5.97 -14.51
C THR A 188 15.14 7.05 -15.42
N ARG A 189 15.31 6.73 -16.72
CA ARG A 189 15.67 7.72 -17.75
C ARG A 189 14.41 8.45 -18.20
N ILE A 190 14.48 9.78 -18.18
CA ILE A 190 13.45 10.66 -18.75
C ILE A 190 14.13 11.63 -19.72
N ALA A 191 13.63 11.72 -20.93
CA ALA A 191 14.07 12.69 -21.92
C ALA A 191 13.41 14.05 -21.60
N ASP A 192 14.22 15.08 -21.39
CA ASP A 192 13.72 16.43 -21.14
C ASP A 192 13.29 17.13 -22.45
N ASN A 193 13.85 16.70 -23.60
CA ASN A 193 13.57 17.23 -24.93
C ASN A 193 13.94 16.20 -26.02
N SER A 194 13.96 16.61 -27.29
CA SER A 194 14.31 15.74 -28.42
C SER A 194 15.81 15.50 -28.60
N ASP A 195 16.67 16.19 -27.85
CA ASP A 195 18.14 16.03 -27.92
C ASP A 195 18.55 14.89 -26.94
N GLN A 196 18.99 13.76 -27.49
CA GLN A 196 19.42 12.61 -26.68
C GLN A 196 20.66 12.92 -25.81
N ASP A 197 21.47 13.91 -26.20
CA ASP A 197 22.61 14.35 -25.40
C ASP A 197 22.17 15.10 -24.13
N ASP A 198 20.90 15.53 -24.05
CA ASP A 198 20.32 16.15 -22.86
C ASP A 198 19.51 15.18 -21.97
N ASP A 199 19.54 13.88 -22.27
CA ASP A 199 18.88 12.88 -21.46
C ASP A 199 19.45 12.78 -20.05
N LYS A 200 18.54 12.55 -19.10
CA LYS A 200 18.88 12.46 -17.67
C LYS A 200 18.32 11.19 -17.04
N VAL A 201 19.02 10.69 -16.05
CA VAL A 201 18.52 9.68 -15.13
C VAL A 201 18.04 10.39 -13.88
N TYR A 202 16.78 10.18 -13.56
CA TYR A 202 16.13 10.70 -12.36
C TYR A 202 16.08 9.64 -11.28
N PHE A 203 16.35 10.07 -10.05
CA PHE A 203 16.30 9.24 -8.83
C PHE A 203 15.28 9.83 -7.89
N PHE A 204 14.32 9.03 -7.46
CA PHE A 204 13.34 9.39 -6.45
C PHE A 204 13.72 8.69 -5.15
N PHE A 205 13.79 9.45 -4.06
CA PHE A 205 14.25 8.94 -2.77
C PHE A 205 13.79 9.82 -1.61
N SER A 206 13.79 9.27 -0.40
CA SER A 206 13.69 10.05 0.83
C SER A 206 15.06 10.16 1.47
N GLU A 207 15.36 11.26 2.15
CA GLU A 207 16.60 11.43 2.91
C GLU A 207 16.34 12.05 4.28
N THR A 208 17.21 11.78 5.25
CA THR A 208 17.13 12.30 6.61
C THR A 208 18.03 13.52 6.72
N VAL A 209 17.45 14.70 6.91
CA VAL A 209 18.20 15.97 7.00
C VAL A 209 18.09 16.59 8.39
N PRO A 210 19.04 17.44 8.82
CA PRO A 210 18.89 18.21 10.04
C PRO A 210 17.59 19.04 10.02
N SER A 211 16.96 19.19 11.18
CA SER A 211 15.73 20.00 11.30
C SER A 211 15.97 21.42 10.82
N PRO A 212 15.09 21.96 9.94
CA PRO A 212 15.21 23.32 9.44
C PRO A 212 15.08 24.39 10.55
N ASP A 213 14.47 24.04 11.67
CA ASP A 213 14.24 24.94 12.80
C ASP A 213 15.45 25.06 13.74
N GLY A 214 16.61 24.47 13.37
CA GLY A 214 17.84 24.50 14.18
C GLY A 214 17.77 23.68 15.47
N GLY A 215 16.70 22.88 15.67
CA GLY A 215 16.58 21.95 16.77
C GLY A 215 17.52 20.75 16.63
N PRO A 216 17.78 19.98 17.72
CA PRO A 216 18.70 18.83 17.71
C PRO A 216 18.15 17.58 16.98
N GLY A 217 17.05 17.72 16.24
CA GLY A 217 16.37 16.62 15.54
C GLY A 217 16.76 16.49 14.07
N HIS A 218 16.37 15.35 13.49
CA HIS A 218 16.44 15.11 12.05
C HIS A 218 15.02 14.94 11.53
N VAL A 219 14.77 15.37 10.29
CA VAL A 219 13.49 15.23 9.60
C VAL A 219 13.70 14.45 8.30
N THR A 220 12.75 13.62 7.96
CA THR A 220 12.71 12.96 6.65
C THR A 220 12.14 13.92 5.63
N VAL A 221 12.73 13.97 4.44
CA VAL A 221 12.23 14.74 3.30
C VAL A 221 12.34 13.91 2.03
N SER A 222 11.35 14.05 1.17
CA SER A 222 11.37 13.38 -0.13
C SER A 222 12.03 14.24 -1.20
N ARG A 223 12.80 13.59 -2.08
CA ARG A 223 13.63 14.22 -3.09
C ARG A 223 13.42 13.61 -4.48
N VAL A 224 13.64 14.45 -5.47
CA VAL A 224 13.97 14.04 -6.82
C VAL A 224 15.37 14.55 -7.15
N GLY A 225 16.28 13.62 -7.51
CA GLY A 225 17.64 13.93 -7.98
C GLY A 225 17.78 13.59 -9.45
N ARG A 226 18.74 14.20 -10.14
CA ARG A 226 19.03 13.88 -11.54
C ARG A 226 20.51 13.97 -11.87
N VAL A 227 20.94 13.16 -12.84
CA VAL A 227 22.26 13.19 -13.44
C VAL A 227 22.14 13.10 -14.96
N CYS A 228 23.07 13.70 -15.70
CA CYS A 228 23.13 13.57 -17.14
C CYS A 228 23.62 12.17 -17.56
N VAL A 229 22.98 11.59 -18.57
CA VAL A 229 23.42 10.30 -19.13
C VAL A 229 24.84 10.38 -19.67
N ASN A 230 25.21 11.50 -20.30
CA ASN A 230 26.53 11.72 -20.90
C ASN A 230 27.56 12.36 -19.95
N ASP A 231 27.29 12.41 -18.64
CA ASP A 231 28.27 12.89 -17.66
C ASP A 231 29.54 12.01 -17.68
N ALA A 232 30.70 12.63 -17.76
CA ALA A 232 32.02 12.00 -17.78
C ALA A 232 32.86 12.34 -16.54
N GLY A 233 32.25 13.04 -15.56
CA GLY A 233 32.94 13.64 -14.44
C GLY A 233 33.74 14.87 -14.85
N GLY A 234 34.46 15.44 -13.91
CA GLY A 234 35.36 16.54 -14.19
C GLY A 234 36.78 16.08 -14.47
N GLN A 235 37.65 17.02 -14.91
CA GLN A 235 39.04 16.74 -15.23
C GLN A 235 39.97 16.90 -14.01
N ARG A 236 39.78 17.93 -13.18
CA ARG A 236 40.54 18.24 -11.97
C ARG A 236 39.70 18.17 -10.71
N VAL A 237 38.48 18.70 -10.78
CA VAL A 237 37.47 18.68 -9.72
C VAL A 237 36.46 17.60 -10.10
N LEU A 238 35.93 16.84 -9.14
CA LEU A 238 34.97 15.74 -9.34
C LEU A 238 35.46 14.66 -10.33
N VAL A 239 36.74 14.31 -10.28
CA VAL A 239 37.33 13.23 -11.10
C VAL A 239 36.68 11.91 -10.73
N ASN A 240 36.09 11.18 -11.71
CA ASN A 240 35.33 9.96 -11.53
C ASN A 240 34.12 10.10 -10.58
N LYS A 241 33.62 11.33 -10.46
CA LYS A 241 32.43 11.68 -9.67
C LYS A 241 31.42 12.40 -10.52
N TRP A 242 30.14 12.34 -10.12
CA TRP A 242 29.08 13.08 -10.81
C TRP A 242 29.34 14.58 -10.76
N SER A 243 29.33 15.20 -11.91
CA SER A 243 29.51 16.63 -12.09
C SER A 243 28.19 17.38 -12.38
N THR A 244 27.12 16.64 -12.69
CA THR A 244 25.82 17.20 -13.07
C THR A 244 24.71 16.90 -12.07
N PHE A 245 25.04 16.27 -10.94
CA PHE A 245 24.01 15.91 -9.94
C PHE A 245 23.38 17.14 -9.31
N LEU A 246 22.05 17.19 -9.37
CA LEU A 246 21.19 18.15 -8.67
C LEU A 246 20.02 17.42 -8.03
N LYS A 247 19.51 17.96 -6.92
CA LYS A 247 18.32 17.45 -6.23
C LYS A 247 17.32 18.56 -5.86
N ALA A 248 16.03 18.23 -5.81
CA ALA A 248 14.96 19.14 -5.39
C ALA A 248 14.04 18.43 -4.38
N ARG A 249 13.38 19.19 -3.51
CA ARG A 249 12.39 18.65 -2.56
C ARG A 249 11.08 18.37 -3.28
N LEU A 250 10.50 17.18 -3.08
CA LEU A 250 9.11 16.87 -3.39
C LEU A 250 8.26 17.17 -2.15
N VAL A 251 7.15 17.88 -2.32
CA VAL A 251 6.23 18.20 -1.23
C VAL A 251 4.89 17.55 -1.51
N CYS A 252 4.39 16.78 -0.55
CA CYS A 252 3.05 16.24 -0.53
C CYS A 252 2.43 16.61 0.83
N SER A 253 1.48 17.56 0.84
CA SER A 253 0.91 18.09 2.08
C SER A 253 -0.57 18.41 1.92
N VAL A 254 -1.29 18.38 3.05
CA VAL A 254 -2.68 18.81 3.16
C VAL A 254 -2.71 20.09 3.97
N PRO A 255 -3.39 21.15 3.49
CA PRO A 255 -3.56 22.38 4.26
C PRO A 255 -4.44 22.12 5.49
N GLY A 256 -3.99 22.59 6.64
CA GLY A 256 -4.70 22.51 7.89
C GLY A 256 -5.23 23.86 8.36
N PRO A 257 -5.96 23.90 9.49
CA PRO A 257 -6.47 25.13 10.08
C PRO A 257 -5.33 26.11 10.43
N GLY A 258 -5.55 27.40 10.18
CA GLY A 258 -4.58 28.44 10.51
C GLY A 258 -3.34 28.49 9.61
N GLY A 259 -3.35 27.84 8.44
CA GLY A 259 -2.24 27.83 7.48
C GLY A 259 -1.13 26.81 7.80
N ALA A 260 -1.29 25.96 8.81
CA ALA A 260 -0.42 24.82 9.06
C ALA A 260 -0.60 23.77 7.94
N GLU A 261 0.50 23.17 7.49
CA GLU A 261 0.45 22.07 6.51
C GLU A 261 0.80 20.75 7.21
N THR A 262 0.00 19.71 6.96
CA THR A 262 0.35 18.35 7.36
C THR A 262 1.10 17.67 6.21
N HIS A 263 2.36 17.34 6.45
CA HIS A 263 3.26 16.77 5.45
C HIS A 263 3.27 15.25 5.49
N PHE A 264 3.33 14.63 4.31
CA PHE A 264 3.64 13.23 4.08
C PHE A 264 5.05 13.19 3.49
N ASP A 265 6.04 12.98 4.34
CA ASP A 265 7.44 13.24 3.99
C ASP A 265 8.22 12.00 3.56
N GLN A 266 7.70 10.78 3.78
CA GLN A 266 8.36 9.56 3.37
C GLN A 266 7.78 9.05 2.05
N LEU A 267 8.61 8.98 1.04
CA LEU A 267 8.26 8.41 -0.26
C LEU A 267 8.28 6.88 -0.20
N GLU A 268 7.17 6.25 -0.54
CA GLU A 268 7.04 4.79 -0.54
C GLU A 268 7.26 4.21 -1.93
N ASP A 269 6.57 4.77 -2.95
CA ASP A 269 6.66 4.31 -4.33
C ASP A 269 6.35 5.41 -5.35
N VAL A 270 6.78 5.22 -6.60
CA VAL A 270 6.60 6.18 -7.70
C VAL A 270 6.18 5.44 -8.97
N PHE A 271 5.17 5.95 -9.65
CA PHE A 271 4.72 5.47 -10.95
C PHE A 271 4.71 6.58 -11.99
N LEU A 272 5.21 6.30 -13.19
CA LEU A 272 5.24 7.23 -14.30
C LEU A 272 4.12 6.92 -15.29
N LEU A 273 3.16 7.84 -15.40
CA LEU A 273 2.07 7.73 -16.35
C LEU A 273 2.41 8.47 -17.65
N TRP A 274 2.75 7.70 -18.68
CA TRP A 274 3.07 8.23 -20.01
C TRP A 274 1.79 8.57 -20.77
N PRO A 275 1.69 9.79 -21.32
CA PRO A 275 0.50 10.22 -22.03
C PRO A 275 0.36 9.51 -23.38
N SER A 276 -0.86 9.17 -23.76
CA SER A 276 -1.18 8.54 -25.04
C SER A 276 -1.02 9.50 -26.24
N SER A 277 -1.06 10.81 -26.06
CA SER A 277 -0.83 11.83 -27.11
C SER A 277 -0.62 13.22 -26.51
N GLY A 278 0.53 13.86 -26.79
CA GLY A 278 0.77 15.29 -26.64
C GLY A 278 0.62 15.94 -25.26
N LYS A 279 0.30 15.18 -24.23
CA LYS A 279 0.22 15.62 -22.83
C LYS A 279 1.56 15.40 -22.13
N THR A 280 1.78 16.11 -21.04
CA THR A 280 2.96 15.97 -20.19
C THR A 280 2.99 14.64 -19.45
N LEU A 281 4.20 14.11 -19.24
CA LEU A 281 4.45 12.96 -18.35
C LEU A 281 4.05 13.33 -16.91
N GLU A 282 3.23 12.49 -16.30
CA GLU A 282 2.79 12.64 -14.92
C GLU A 282 3.49 11.65 -14.01
N VAL A 283 3.92 12.15 -12.85
CA VAL A 283 4.59 11.38 -11.79
C VAL A 283 3.61 11.19 -10.64
N TYR A 284 3.12 9.97 -10.46
CA TYR A 284 2.31 9.57 -9.31
C TYR A 284 3.24 9.09 -8.23
N ALA A 285 3.15 9.66 -7.05
CA ALA A 285 4.01 9.31 -5.94
C ALA A 285 3.17 9.02 -4.69
N LEU A 286 3.43 7.87 -4.09
CA LEU A 286 2.82 7.41 -2.85
C LEU A 286 3.72 7.82 -1.69
N PHE A 287 3.13 8.51 -0.72
CA PHE A 287 3.82 8.99 0.48
C PHE A 287 3.17 8.46 1.75
N SER A 288 3.96 8.34 2.80
CA SER A 288 3.51 8.07 4.16
C SER A 288 3.98 9.14 5.15
N THR A 289 3.35 9.17 6.32
CA THR A 289 3.83 9.98 7.43
C THR A 289 4.92 9.24 8.20
N VAL A 290 5.91 9.97 8.69
CA VAL A 290 6.99 9.41 9.52
C VAL A 290 6.57 9.24 10.99
N SER A 291 5.45 9.87 11.39
CA SER A 291 4.96 9.87 12.77
C SER A 291 4.40 8.50 13.17
N ALA A 292 4.86 7.98 14.30
CA ALA A 292 4.29 6.78 14.92
C ALA A 292 2.88 7.00 15.52
N VAL A 293 2.53 8.25 15.81
CA VAL A 293 1.24 8.62 16.42
C VAL A 293 0.16 8.85 15.37
N PHE A 294 0.53 9.49 14.27
CA PHE A 294 -0.37 9.74 13.14
C PHE A 294 0.13 8.95 11.93
N GLN A 295 -0.57 7.89 11.61
CA GLN A 295 -0.30 7.11 10.39
C GLN A 295 -1.25 7.54 9.28
N GLY A 296 -0.67 7.99 8.18
CA GLY A 296 -1.41 8.43 7.01
C GLY A 296 -0.62 8.16 5.74
N PHE A 297 -1.36 8.01 4.64
CA PHE A 297 -0.83 7.87 3.30
C PHE A 297 -1.47 8.89 2.38
N ALA A 298 -0.70 9.37 1.42
CA ALA A 298 -1.18 10.30 0.42
C ALA A 298 -0.59 9.98 -0.96
N VAL A 299 -1.39 10.17 -2.00
CA VAL A 299 -0.93 10.12 -3.39
C VAL A 299 -0.89 11.54 -3.92
N CYS A 300 0.30 12.01 -4.30
CA CYS A 300 0.50 13.28 -4.96
C CYS A 300 0.89 13.08 -6.44
N VAL A 301 0.42 13.95 -7.30
CA VAL A 301 0.68 13.90 -8.75
C VAL A 301 1.44 15.16 -9.16
N TYR A 302 2.56 14.97 -9.84
CA TYR A 302 3.40 16.05 -10.35
C TYR A 302 3.48 15.99 -11.87
N HIS A 303 3.49 17.15 -12.53
CA HIS A 303 3.88 17.23 -13.93
C HIS A 303 5.40 17.24 -14.04
N MET A 304 5.93 16.51 -15.00
CA MET A 304 7.37 16.49 -15.22
C MET A 304 7.91 17.87 -15.62
N GLU A 305 7.09 18.68 -16.27
CA GLU A 305 7.41 20.08 -16.63
C GLU A 305 7.67 20.94 -15.39
N ASP A 306 6.88 20.78 -14.33
CA ASP A 306 7.07 21.51 -13.07
C ASP A 306 8.39 21.11 -12.39
N ILE A 307 8.76 19.82 -12.49
CA ILE A 307 10.06 19.31 -12.01
C ILE A 307 11.19 19.99 -12.81
N TRP A 308 11.08 20.06 -14.14
CA TRP A 308 12.08 20.73 -14.97
C TRP A 308 12.22 22.21 -14.65
N GLU A 309 11.12 22.92 -14.43
CA GLU A 309 11.13 24.34 -14.06
C GLU A 309 11.81 24.58 -12.69
N VAL A 310 11.61 23.70 -11.74
CA VAL A 310 12.32 23.77 -10.46
C VAL A 310 13.83 23.66 -10.67
N PHE A 311 14.30 22.75 -11.52
CA PHE A 311 15.74 22.60 -11.81
C PHE A 311 16.34 23.76 -12.63
N LYS A 312 15.53 24.55 -13.30
CA LYS A 312 15.95 25.82 -13.94
C LYS A 312 15.93 27.00 -12.95
N GLY A 313 15.29 26.82 -11.79
CA GLY A 313 15.11 27.85 -10.76
C GLY A 313 16.39 28.15 -9.94
N PRO A 314 16.31 28.95 -8.87
CA PRO A 314 17.45 29.29 -8.03
C PRO A 314 17.98 28.09 -7.25
N PHE A 315 19.31 28.06 -7.01
CA PHE A 315 19.95 27.12 -6.11
C PHE A 315 19.65 27.48 -4.67
N ALA A 316 19.61 26.50 -3.78
CA ALA A 316 19.51 26.74 -2.34
C ALA A 316 20.88 27.09 -1.78
N HIS A 317 20.91 28.02 -0.84
CA HIS A 317 22.10 28.45 -0.13
C HIS A 317 21.80 28.70 1.36
N GLN A 318 22.80 28.48 2.20
CA GLN A 318 22.73 28.73 3.62
C GLN A 318 24.06 29.34 4.05
N ASP A 319 24.04 30.59 4.52
CA ASP A 319 25.25 31.36 4.91
C ASP A 319 25.96 30.82 6.18
N GLY A 320 25.43 29.79 6.81
CA GLY A 320 25.97 29.10 7.97
C GLY A 320 24.90 28.24 8.66
N PRO A 321 25.30 27.34 9.57
CA PRO A 321 24.39 26.37 10.18
C PRO A 321 23.21 26.98 10.94
N GLN A 322 23.34 28.25 11.34
CA GLN A 322 22.32 28.99 12.11
C GLN A 322 21.44 29.89 11.23
N HIS A 323 21.71 29.99 9.92
CA HIS A 323 20.94 30.80 8.99
C HIS A 323 19.87 29.96 8.31
N GLN A 324 18.77 30.60 7.96
CA GLN A 324 17.72 29.93 7.19
C GLN A 324 18.17 29.70 5.72
N TRP A 325 17.67 28.63 5.13
CA TRP A 325 17.88 28.35 3.72
C TRP A 325 17.21 29.42 2.85
N GLY A 326 17.98 30.01 1.94
CA GLY A 326 17.56 31.04 1.01
C GLY A 326 17.93 30.71 -0.44
N PRO A 327 17.47 31.51 -1.40
CA PRO A 327 17.94 31.40 -2.78
C PRO A 327 19.39 31.96 -2.86
N TYR A 328 20.25 31.28 -3.63
CA TYR A 328 21.60 31.80 -3.88
C TYR A 328 21.51 33.12 -4.65
N GLY A 329 22.01 34.20 -4.04
CA GLY A 329 21.98 35.57 -4.58
C GLY A 329 23.23 35.95 -5.40
N GLY A 330 24.26 35.11 -5.46
CA GLY A 330 25.49 35.37 -6.17
C GLY A 330 25.41 35.04 -7.66
N LYS A 331 26.53 35.30 -8.36
CA LYS A 331 26.66 34.99 -9.79
C LYS A 331 26.79 33.48 -9.99
N VAL A 332 25.85 32.87 -10.75
CA VAL A 332 25.92 31.48 -11.16
C VAL A 332 26.90 31.35 -12.31
N PRO A 333 27.90 30.44 -12.25
CA PRO A 333 28.87 30.27 -13.33
C PRO A 333 28.25 29.69 -14.60
N PHE A 334 28.95 29.84 -15.73
CA PHE A 334 28.53 29.32 -17.03
C PHE A 334 29.51 28.21 -17.52
N PRO A 335 29.01 27.08 -18.07
CA PRO A 335 27.60 26.70 -18.24
C PRO A 335 26.93 26.52 -16.88
N ARG A 336 25.58 26.68 -16.85
CA ARG A 336 24.85 26.52 -15.60
C ARG A 336 25.15 25.16 -14.98
N PRO A 337 25.51 25.08 -13.67
CA PRO A 337 25.75 23.81 -12.99
C PRO A 337 24.56 22.85 -13.13
N GLY A 338 24.84 21.57 -13.40
CA GLY A 338 23.84 20.52 -13.56
C GLY A 338 23.19 20.43 -14.94
N VAL A 339 23.64 21.21 -15.95
CA VAL A 339 23.24 21.01 -17.34
C VAL A 339 24.10 19.94 -18.01
N CYS A 340 23.55 19.29 -19.02
CA CYS A 340 24.27 18.28 -19.80
C CYS A 340 25.06 18.95 -20.95
N PRO A 341 26.22 18.41 -21.32
CA PRO A 341 26.91 18.84 -22.54
C PRO A 341 26.09 18.39 -23.77
N SER A 342 25.34 19.32 -24.33
CA SER A 342 24.42 19.12 -25.47
C SER A 342 24.49 20.29 -26.41
N LYS A 343 23.79 20.20 -27.55
CA LYS A 343 23.66 21.32 -28.50
C LYS A 343 23.02 22.55 -27.85
N MET A 344 22.14 22.32 -26.85
CA MET A 344 21.45 23.38 -26.11
C MET A 344 22.40 24.18 -25.19
N THR A 345 23.52 23.58 -24.77
CA THR A 345 24.50 24.20 -23.89
C THR A 345 25.72 24.72 -24.65
N ALA A 346 25.83 24.41 -25.94
CA ALA A 346 26.90 24.90 -26.79
C ALA A 346 26.65 26.39 -27.16
N GLN A 347 27.62 27.26 -26.85
CA GLN A 347 27.66 28.63 -27.34
C GLN A 347 28.61 28.74 -28.52
N PRO A 348 28.37 29.69 -29.48
CA PRO A 348 29.33 29.98 -30.52
C PRO A 348 30.72 30.29 -29.91
N GLY A 349 31.73 29.52 -30.31
CA GLY A 349 33.10 29.66 -29.82
C GLY A 349 33.41 28.96 -28.48
N ARG A 350 32.45 28.33 -27.81
CA ARG A 350 32.65 27.50 -26.58
C ARG A 350 31.82 26.22 -26.62
N PRO A 351 32.14 25.25 -27.47
CA PRO A 351 31.48 23.96 -27.46
C PRO A 351 31.96 23.15 -26.27
N PHE A 352 31.02 22.83 -25.34
CA PHE A 352 31.29 21.88 -24.29
C PHE A 352 30.84 20.46 -24.73
N GLY A 353 31.72 19.75 -25.41
CA GLY A 353 31.44 18.38 -25.87
C GLY A 353 31.46 17.32 -24.77
N SER A 354 31.95 17.67 -23.56
CA SER A 354 32.02 16.78 -22.41
C SER A 354 32.05 17.60 -21.11
N THR A 355 31.54 17.04 -20.02
CA THR A 355 31.63 17.65 -18.69
C THR A 355 33.06 17.85 -18.21
N LYS A 356 34.05 17.08 -18.76
CA LYS A 356 35.48 17.29 -18.51
C LYS A 356 36.00 18.64 -18.98
N ASN A 357 35.30 19.25 -19.96
CA ASN A 357 35.63 20.55 -20.49
C ASN A 357 34.98 21.73 -19.73
N TYR A 358 34.19 21.42 -18.71
CA TYR A 358 33.57 22.45 -17.88
C TYR A 358 34.63 23.15 -17.03
N PRO A 359 34.50 24.47 -16.83
CA PRO A 359 35.36 25.22 -15.93
C PRO A 359 35.33 24.66 -14.51
N ASP A 360 36.46 24.66 -13.82
CA ASP A 360 36.55 24.16 -12.43
C ASP A 360 35.59 24.89 -11.49
N GLU A 361 35.30 26.20 -11.73
CA GLU A 361 34.33 26.99 -10.97
C GLU A 361 32.89 26.42 -11.08
N VAL A 362 32.49 25.89 -12.24
CA VAL A 362 31.18 25.25 -12.47
C VAL A 362 31.07 23.98 -11.66
N LEU A 363 32.13 23.17 -11.65
CA LEU A 363 32.18 21.89 -10.94
C LEU A 363 32.23 22.10 -9.42
N GLN A 364 32.99 23.10 -8.94
CA GLN A 364 33.03 23.49 -7.53
C GLN A 364 31.67 24.00 -7.07
N PHE A 365 31.01 24.82 -7.90
CA PHE A 365 29.66 25.31 -7.62
C PHE A 365 28.65 24.16 -7.53
N ALA A 366 28.64 23.24 -8.49
CA ALA A 366 27.76 22.06 -8.48
C ALA A 366 27.95 21.20 -7.23
N ARG A 367 29.20 21.06 -6.76
CA ARG A 367 29.54 20.34 -5.52
C ARG A 367 28.98 21.05 -4.29
N ALA A 368 29.10 22.38 -4.24
CA ALA A 368 28.68 23.19 -3.09
C ALA A 368 27.15 23.43 -3.02
N HIS A 369 26.47 23.44 -4.17
CA HIS A 369 25.06 23.79 -4.29
C HIS A 369 24.26 22.73 -5.06
N PRO A 370 24.17 21.48 -4.57
CA PRO A 370 23.44 20.42 -5.26
C PRO A 370 21.91 20.52 -5.11
N LEU A 371 21.43 21.38 -4.18
CA LEU A 371 20.03 21.50 -3.84
C LEU A 371 19.38 22.70 -4.53
N MET A 372 18.18 22.50 -5.11
CA MET A 372 17.36 23.57 -5.61
C MET A 372 16.56 24.20 -4.47
N PHE A 373 16.39 25.54 -4.53
CA PHE A 373 15.68 26.29 -3.49
C PHE A 373 14.17 26.05 -3.49
N ARG A 374 13.57 26.07 -4.69
CA ARG A 374 12.12 25.87 -4.81
C ARG A 374 11.77 24.39 -4.69
N PRO A 375 10.78 24.02 -3.86
CA PRO A 375 10.27 22.65 -3.86
C PRO A 375 9.39 22.39 -5.07
N VAL A 376 9.28 21.14 -5.47
CA VAL A 376 8.29 20.67 -6.44
C VAL A 376 6.98 20.46 -5.70
N ARG A 377 5.92 21.14 -6.13
CA ARG A 377 4.57 21.01 -5.56
C ARG A 377 3.68 20.15 -6.46
N PRO A 378 2.70 19.43 -5.90
CA PRO A 378 1.79 18.62 -6.70
C PRO A 378 0.89 19.50 -7.59
N ARG A 379 0.47 18.94 -8.72
CA ARG A 379 -0.37 19.60 -9.76
C ARG A 379 -1.55 20.41 -9.21
N LEU A 380 -2.23 19.88 -8.20
CA LEU A 380 -3.39 20.53 -7.57
C LEU A 380 -3.04 21.31 -6.29
N GLY A 381 -1.73 21.45 -5.96
CA GLY A 381 -1.28 22.00 -4.69
C GLY A 381 -1.61 21.11 -3.47
N ARG A 382 -2.18 19.92 -3.70
CA ARG A 382 -2.62 18.96 -2.66
C ARG A 382 -2.61 17.53 -3.21
N PRO A 383 -2.69 16.52 -2.33
CA PRO A 383 -2.86 15.13 -2.74
C PRO A 383 -4.16 14.88 -3.49
N VAL A 384 -4.17 13.91 -4.41
CA VAL A 384 -5.37 13.40 -5.08
C VAL A 384 -6.10 12.36 -4.21
N LEU A 385 -5.37 11.70 -3.32
CA LEU A 385 -5.87 10.68 -2.40
C LEU A 385 -5.20 10.86 -1.04
N VAL A 386 -5.96 10.76 0.04
CA VAL A 386 -5.45 10.77 1.43
C VAL A 386 -6.15 9.71 2.24
N LYS A 387 -5.37 8.81 2.87
CA LYS A 387 -5.88 7.80 3.81
C LYS A 387 -5.30 8.03 5.19
N THR A 388 -6.15 8.31 6.15
CA THR A 388 -5.78 8.48 7.56
C THR A 388 -6.13 7.21 8.34
N HIS A 389 -5.23 6.77 9.21
CA HIS A 389 -5.40 5.58 10.06
C HIS A 389 -5.89 4.34 9.28
N PRO A 390 -5.27 4.00 8.14
CA PRO A 390 -5.70 2.83 7.39
C PRO A 390 -5.42 1.55 8.19
N ALA A 391 -6.31 0.57 8.05
CA ALA A 391 -6.11 -0.75 8.64
C ALA A 391 -4.91 -1.51 8.03
N GLN A 392 -4.44 -1.08 6.86
CA GLN A 392 -3.35 -1.68 6.09
C GLN A 392 -2.41 -0.58 5.59
N GLN A 393 -1.11 -0.85 5.60
CA GLN A 393 -0.11 0.08 5.08
C GLN A 393 -0.01 -0.05 3.55
N LEU A 394 0.05 1.10 2.86
CA LEU A 394 0.22 1.16 1.41
C LEU A 394 1.71 1.17 1.07
N GLN A 395 2.11 0.32 0.11
CA GLN A 395 3.53 0.13 -0.22
C GLN A 395 3.84 0.32 -1.70
N GLN A 396 2.89 0.04 -2.60
CA GLN A 396 3.10 0.09 -4.04
C GLN A 396 1.96 0.84 -4.74
N ILE A 397 2.28 1.48 -5.85
CA ILE A 397 1.30 2.19 -6.68
C ILE A 397 1.54 1.94 -8.16
N VAL A 398 0.47 1.61 -8.90
CA VAL A 398 0.43 1.69 -10.36
C VAL A 398 -0.87 2.32 -10.81
N VAL A 399 -0.86 2.99 -11.96
CA VAL A 399 -1.99 3.78 -12.45
C VAL A 399 -2.28 3.45 -13.91
N ASP A 400 -3.58 3.32 -14.25
CA ASP A 400 -4.06 3.20 -15.62
C ASP A 400 -5.02 4.35 -15.95
N ARG A 401 -4.82 5.01 -17.07
CA ARG A 401 -5.70 6.06 -17.59
C ARG A 401 -6.76 5.46 -18.49
N VAL A 402 -7.99 5.44 -18.02
CA VAL A 402 -9.13 4.76 -18.66
C VAL A 402 -10.09 5.80 -19.25
N GLU A 403 -10.42 5.62 -20.53
CA GLU A 403 -11.50 6.37 -21.17
C GLU A 403 -12.85 5.69 -20.86
N ALA A 404 -13.76 6.45 -20.28
CA ALA A 404 -15.14 6.08 -19.99
C ALA A 404 -16.11 6.90 -20.84
N GLU A 405 -17.41 6.60 -20.80
CA GLU A 405 -18.43 7.32 -21.58
C GLU A 405 -18.55 8.80 -21.18
N ASP A 406 -18.38 9.06 -19.87
CA ASP A 406 -18.53 10.39 -19.25
C ASP A 406 -17.22 11.14 -19.01
N GLY A 407 -16.07 10.56 -19.41
CA GLY A 407 -14.77 11.20 -19.25
C GLY A 407 -13.57 10.27 -19.19
N THR A 408 -12.42 10.82 -18.82
CA THR A 408 -11.17 10.07 -18.63
C THR A 408 -10.83 10.03 -17.15
N TYR A 409 -10.52 8.84 -16.64
CA TYR A 409 -10.27 8.59 -15.23
C TYR A 409 -8.94 7.89 -15.00
N ASP A 410 -8.22 8.33 -13.99
CA ASP A 410 -7.00 7.67 -13.53
C ASP A 410 -7.38 6.63 -12.47
N VAL A 411 -7.27 5.35 -12.82
CA VAL A 411 -7.53 4.24 -11.93
C VAL A 411 -6.24 3.87 -11.22
N ILE A 412 -6.23 4.03 -9.91
CA ILE A 412 -5.07 3.83 -9.05
C ILE A 412 -5.19 2.45 -8.40
N PHE A 413 -4.16 1.62 -8.57
CA PHE A 413 -4.02 0.34 -7.87
C PHE A 413 -2.95 0.50 -6.80
N LEU A 414 -3.31 0.19 -5.55
CA LEU A 414 -2.46 0.32 -4.37
C LEU A 414 -2.21 -1.05 -3.74
N GLY A 415 -0.96 -1.42 -3.64
CA GLY A 415 -0.51 -2.64 -2.96
C GLY A 415 -0.34 -2.41 -1.47
N THR A 416 -0.75 -3.39 -0.64
CA THR A 416 -0.72 -3.29 0.81
C THR A 416 0.27 -4.25 1.46
N ASP A 417 0.57 -4.00 2.73
CA ASP A 417 1.40 -4.87 3.59
C ASP A 417 0.72 -6.21 3.93
N SER A 418 -0.60 -6.27 3.82
CA SER A 418 -1.39 -7.50 4.07
C SER A 418 -1.56 -8.40 2.85
N GLY A 419 -1.06 -7.99 1.67
CA GLY A 419 -1.16 -8.76 0.43
C GLY A 419 -2.48 -8.57 -0.30
N SER A 420 -3.17 -7.46 -0.05
CA SER A 420 -4.33 -7.03 -0.81
C SER A 420 -3.99 -5.88 -1.77
N VAL A 421 -4.77 -5.77 -2.84
CA VAL A 421 -4.72 -4.67 -3.79
C VAL A 421 -6.03 -3.89 -3.70
N LEU A 422 -5.91 -2.59 -3.51
CA LEU A 422 -7.03 -1.65 -3.59
C LEU A 422 -7.08 -1.04 -5.00
N LYS A 423 -8.25 -1.01 -5.62
CA LYS A 423 -8.52 -0.30 -6.87
C LYS A 423 -9.36 0.94 -6.54
N VAL A 424 -8.83 2.11 -6.81
CA VAL A 424 -9.38 3.40 -6.36
C VAL A 424 -9.45 4.38 -7.51
N ILE A 425 -10.46 5.24 -7.53
CA ILE A 425 -10.52 6.45 -8.34
C ILE A 425 -10.68 7.67 -7.44
N ALA A 426 -10.07 8.78 -7.84
CA ALA A 426 -10.23 10.07 -7.19
C ALA A 426 -11.01 11.01 -8.11
N LEU A 427 -12.19 11.43 -7.69
CA LEU A 427 -13.08 12.29 -8.46
C LEU A 427 -12.97 13.73 -7.95
N GLN A 428 -12.79 14.67 -8.88
CA GLN A 428 -12.80 16.09 -8.53
C GLN A 428 -14.24 16.59 -8.50
N GLY A 429 -14.69 17.06 -7.33
CA GLY A 429 -16.00 17.67 -7.17
C GLY A 429 -16.12 18.96 -7.99
N GLY A 430 -17.19 19.10 -8.79
CA GLY A 430 -17.47 20.33 -9.54
C GLY A 430 -17.73 21.50 -8.62
N GLY A 431 -16.71 22.31 -8.30
CA GLY A 431 -16.80 23.47 -7.42
C GLY A 431 -16.43 23.26 -5.95
N SER A 432 -16.20 22.02 -5.52
CA SER A 432 -15.67 21.70 -4.19
C SER A 432 -14.13 21.61 -4.22
N THR A 433 -13.49 22.10 -3.16
CA THR A 433 -12.05 21.93 -2.96
C THR A 433 -11.68 20.51 -2.55
N GLU A 434 -12.64 19.63 -2.28
CA GLU A 434 -12.41 18.25 -1.84
C GLU A 434 -12.56 17.29 -3.01
N SER A 435 -11.65 16.30 -3.09
CA SER A 435 -11.76 15.17 -4.01
C SER A 435 -12.53 14.04 -3.33
N GLU A 436 -13.52 13.47 -4.02
CA GLU A 436 -14.21 12.26 -3.58
C GLU A 436 -13.35 11.04 -3.91
N GLU A 437 -13.05 10.23 -2.90
CA GLU A 437 -12.40 8.94 -3.06
C GLU A 437 -13.45 7.83 -3.22
N VAL A 438 -13.36 7.05 -4.28
CA VAL A 438 -14.20 5.87 -4.49
C VAL A 438 -13.32 4.63 -4.55
N VAL A 439 -13.42 3.76 -3.54
CA VAL A 439 -12.77 2.45 -3.56
C VAL A 439 -13.64 1.48 -4.34
N LEU A 440 -13.20 1.09 -5.52
CA LEU A 440 -13.93 0.19 -6.41
C LEU A 440 -13.83 -1.25 -5.94
N GLU A 441 -12.60 -1.72 -5.69
CA GLU A 441 -12.34 -3.10 -5.35
C GLU A 441 -11.25 -3.22 -4.27
N GLU A 442 -11.42 -4.23 -3.40
CA GLU A 442 -10.38 -4.75 -2.51
C GLU A 442 -10.19 -6.24 -2.82
N LEU A 443 -8.97 -6.59 -3.26
CA LEU A 443 -8.63 -7.92 -3.76
C LEU A 443 -7.60 -8.56 -2.86
N GLN A 444 -7.95 -9.63 -2.15
CA GLN A 444 -6.99 -10.41 -1.38
C GLN A 444 -6.21 -11.33 -2.33
N VAL A 445 -4.99 -10.91 -2.69
CA VAL A 445 -4.21 -11.55 -3.77
C VAL A 445 -3.51 -12.82 -3.31
N PHE A 446 -3.03 -12.85 -2.07
CA PHE A 446 -2.32 -13.99 -1.51
C PHE A 446 -3.12 -14.67 -0.38
N LYS A 447 -2.97 -15.99 -0.25
CA LYS A 447 -3.64 -16.79 0.78
C LYS A 447 -3.21 -16.40 2.21
N VAL A 448 -1.96 -16.02 2.36
CA VAL A 448 -1.36 -15.62 3.65
C VAL A 448 -1.03 -14.14 3.56
N PRO A 449 -1.32 -13.34 4.59
CA PRO A 449 -0.91 -11.94 4.63
C PRO A 449 0.59 -11.82 4.39
N THR A 450 0.97 -11.06 3.37
CA THR A 450 2.36 -10.85 2.96
C THR A 450 2.47 -9.51 2.25
N PRO A 451 3.47 -8.68 2.55
CA PRO A 451 3.65 -7.40 1.91
C PRO A 451 3.79 -7.52 0.38
N ILE A 452 3.10 -6.66 -0.34
CA ILE A 452 3.29 -6.48 -1.77
C ILE A 452 4.53 -5.60 -1.96
N THR A 453 5.54 -6.14 -2.63
CA THR A 453 6.84 -5.48 -2.81
C THR A 453 7.06 -4.94 -4.22
N GLU A 454 6.31 -5.45 -5.19
CA GLU A 454 6.44 -5.08 -6.59
C GLU A 454 5.07 -5.10 -7.28
N MET A 455 4.80 -4.13 -8.11
CA MET A 455 3.61 -4.12 -8.97
C MET A 455 3.96 -3.63 -10.37
N GLU A 456 3.47 -4.38 -11.40
CA GLU A 456 3.63 -4.04 -12.80
C GLU A 456 2.29 -4.12 -13.53
N ILE A 457 2.02 -3.16 -14.40
CA ILE A 457 0.77 -3.10 -15.15
C ILE A 457 0.99 -3.25 -16.65
N SER A 458 0.20 -4.11 -17.29
CA SER A 458 0.10 -4.22 -18.74
C SER A 458 -1.26 -3.72 -19.21
N VAL A 459 -1.31 -2.49 -19.64
CA VAL A 459 -2.52 -1.89 -20.21
C VAL A 459 -2.91 -2.58 -21.52
N LYS A 460 -1.95 -2.97 -22.33
CA LYS A 460 -2.15 -3.72 -23.59
C LYS A 460 -2.87 -5.05 -23.35
N ARG A 461 -2.47 -5.78 -22.30
CA ARG A 461 -3.03 -7.09 -21.95
C ARG A 461 -4.17 -7.00 -20.93
N GLN A 462 -4.41 -5.84 -20.37
CA GLN A 462 -5.38 -5.59 -19.29
C GLN A 462 -5.11 -6.47 -18.05
N MET A 463 -3.83 -6.54 -17.67
CA MET A 463 -3.36 -7.37 -16.56
C MET A 463 -2.51 -6.57 -15.59
N LEU A 464 -2.70 -6.87 -14.32
CA LEU A 464 -1.87 -6.42 -13.21
C LEU A 464 -1.05 -7.61 -12.69
N TYR A 465 0.24 -7.40 -12.54
CA TYR A 465 1.17 -8.35 -11.93
C TYR A 465 1.54 -7.84 -10.55
N VAL A 466 1.35 -8.68 -9.54
CA VAL A 466 1.53 -8.33 -8.13
C VAL A 466 2.54 -9.26 -7.51
N GLY A 467 3.64 -8.72 -7.07
CA GLY A 467 4.76 -9.44 -6.46
C GLY A 467 4.79 -9.33 -4.95
N SER A 468 5.13 -10.42 -4.30
CA SER A 468 5.46 -10.51 -2.89
C SER A 468 6.65 -11.46 -2.69
N ARG A 469 7.20 -11.51 -1.49
CA ARG A 469 8.26 -12.49 -1.19
C ARG A 469 7.85 -13.94 -1.45
N LEU A 470 6.55 -14.25 -1.37
CA LEU A 470 6.03 -15.59 -1.64
C LEU A 470 6.05 -15.93 -3.13
N GLY A 471 5.72 -14.97 -3.98
CA GLY A 471 5.58 -15.21 -5.40
C GLY A 471 4.92 -14.06 -6.14
N VAL A 472 4.43 -14.33 -7.34
CA VAL A 472 3.78 -13.36 -8.21
C VAL A 472 2.39 -13.84 -8.58
N ALA A 473 1.43 -12.93 -8.48
CA ALA A 473 0.06 -13.12 -8.92
C ALA A 473 -0.23 -12.27 -10.16
N ARG A 474 -1.06 -12.81 -11.05
CA ARG A 474 -1.59 -12.12 -12.23
C ARG A 474 -3.08 -11.89 -12.05
N LEU A 475 -3.55 -10.66 -12.18
CA LEU A 475 -4.94 -10.24 -12.04
C LEU A 475 -5.41 -9.51 -13.30
N ARG A 476 -6.69 -9.62 -13.63
CA ARG A 476 -7.30 -8.74 -14.64
C ARG A 476 -7.49 -7.34 -14.06
N LEU A 477 -7.40 -6.28 -14.90
CA LEU A 477 -7.65 -4.91 -14.46
C LEU A 477 -9.14 -4.64 -14.18
N HIS A 478 -10.02 -5.43 -14.76
CA HIS A 478 -11.48 -5.29 -14.62
C HIS A 478 -12.16 -6.63 -14.36
N ARG A 479 -13.30 -6.60 -13.65
CA ARG A 479 -14.16 -7.74 -13.26
C ARG A 479 -15.62 -7.34 -13.32
N CYS A 480 -16.05 -6.76 -14.46
CA CYS A 480 -17.38 -6.14 -14.62
C CYS A 480 -18.53 -7.10 -14.27
N GLU A 481 -18.39 -8.37 -14.63
CA GLU A 481 -19.35 -9.41 -14.36
C GLU A 481 -19.60 -9.70 -12.88
N THR A 482 -18.80 -9.14 -11.97
CA THR A 482 -18.94 -9.35 -10.51
C THR A 482 -19.68 -8.23 -9.80
N TYR A 483 -19.95 -7.14 -10.49
CA TYR A 483 -20.66 -6.02 -9.85
C TYR A 483 -22.15 -6.27 -9.66
N GLY A 484 -22.74 -7.19 -10.43
CA GLY A 484 -24.15 -7.57 -10.34
C GLY A 484 -24.77 -7.88 -11.69
N SER A 485 -26.03 -8.31 -11.66
CA SER A 485 -26.82 -8.70 -12.84
C SER A 485 -27.75 -7.60 -13.34
N ALA A 486 -27.91 -6.51 -12.58
CA ALA A 486 -28.81 -5.39 -12.92
C ALA A 486 -28.03 -4.18 -13.46
N CYS A 487 -28.73 -3.41 -14.33
CA CYS A 487 -28.19 -2.15 -14.85
C CYS A 487 -27.77 -1.19 -13.72
N ALA A 488 -28.59 -1.07 -12.68
CA ALA A 488 -28.33 -0.19 -11.55
C ALA A 488 -27.05 -0.57 -10.79
N GLU A 489 -26.80 -1.86 -10.56
CA GLU A 489 -25.59 -2.34 -9.89
C GLU A 489 -24.34 -2.03 -10.70
N CYS A 490 -24.40 -2.19 -12.03
CA CYS A 490 -23.31 -1.85 -12.93
C CYS A 490 -22.99 -0.36 -12.93
N CYS A 491 -24.00 0.51 -12.94
CA CYS A 491 -23.82 1.97 -12.87
C CYS A 491 -23.30 2.43 -11.50
N LEU A 492 -23.85 1.87 -10.41
CA LEU A 492 -23.41 2.16 -9.04
C LEU A 492 -21.97 1.70 -8.76
N ALA A 493 -21.45 0.74 -9.51
CA ALA A 493 -20.06 0.32 -9.38
C ALA A 493 -19.06 1.45 -9.67
N ARG A 494 -19.43 2.41 -10.53
CA ARG A 494 -18.59 3.56 -10.93
C ARG A 494 -17.22 3.17 -11.46
N ASP A 495 -17.08 1.94 -11.97
CA ASP A 495 -15.82 1.43 -12.51
C ASP A 495 -15.64 1.92 -13.96
N PRO A 496 -14.59 2.72 -14.26
CA PRO A 496 -14.34 3.26 -15.61
C PRO A 496 -14.18 2.19 -16.69
N TYR A 497 -13.76 0.98 -16.31
CA TYR A 497 -13.63 -0.14 -17.25
C TYR A 497 -14.96 -0.77 -17.64
N CYS A 498 -16.05 -0.50 -16.91
CA CYS A 498 -17.30 -1.29 -16.96
C CYS A 498 -18.49 -0.45 -17.37
N ALA A 499 -19.31 -1.01 -18.26
CA ALA A 499 -20.58 -0.40 -18.69
C ALA A 499 -21.65 -1.46 -18.87
N TRP A 500 -22.91 -1.09 -18.67
CA TRP A 500 -24.07 -1.92 -18.97
C TRP A 500 -24.34 -1.94 -20.48
N ASP A 501 -24.46 -3.12 -21.08
CA ASP A 501 -24.64 -3.29 -22.52
C ASP A 501 -26.11 -3.57 -22.94
N GLY A 502 -27.03 -3.49 -22.00
CA GLY A 502 -28.44 -3.80 -22.15
C GLY A 502 -28.84 -5.21 -21.68
N ALA A 503 -27.84 -6.06 -21.34
CA ALA A 503 -28.06 -7.41 -20.84
C ALA A 503 -27.19 -7.76 -19.65
N SER A 504 -25.97 -7.21 -19.58
CA SER A 504 -25.00 -7.50 -18.54
C SER A 504 -23.99 -6.37 -18.35
N CYS A 505 -23.33 -6.36 -17.18
CA CYS A 505 -22.20 -5.47 -16.93
C CYS A 505 -20.96 -6.01 -17.62
N THR A 506 -20.46 -5.29 -18.64
CA THR A 506 -19.38 -5.73 -19.50
C THR A 506 -18.29 -4.67 -19.61
N ARG A 507 -17.13 -5.08 -20.15
CA ARG A 507 -16.06 -4.15 -20.38
C ARG A 507 -16.45 -3.06 -21.37
N TYR A 508 -16.26 -1.80 -20.98
CA TYR A 508 -16.38 -0.64 -21.87
C TYR A 508 -15.20 -0.60 -22.85
N ARG A 509 -15.49 -0.33 -24.12
CA ARG A 509 -14.47 -0.13 -25.18
C ARG A 509 -14.84 1.13 -25.96
N PRO A 510 -14.03 2.20 -25.89
CA PRO A 510 -14.24 3.40 -26.70
C PRO A 510 -14.27 3.06 -28.19
N GLY A 511 -15.18 3.67 -28.95
CA GLY A 511 -15.22 3.50 -30.41
C GLY A 511 -15.79 2.19 -30.94
N SER A 512 -16.24 1.25 -30.12
CA SER A 512 -16.89 0.04 -30.58
C SER A 512 -18.34 0.32 -31.02
N GLY A 513 -18.46 0.84 -32.23
CA GLY A 513 -19.63 0.97 -33.09
C GLY A 513 -21.04 1.10 -32.50
N LYS A 514 -21.79 2.03 -33.00
CA LYS A 514 -23.14 2.53 -32.71
C LYS A 514 -24.29 1.53 -32.53
N ARG A 515 -24.06 0.23 -32.30
CA ARG A 515 -25.14 -0.78 -32.30
C ARG A 515 -25.77 -1.10 -30.95
N ARG A 516 -25.13 -0.73 -29.81
CA ARG A 516 -25.74 -0.90 -28.49
C ARG A 516 -25.43 0.33 -27.65
N SER A 517 -26.47 0.94 -27.09
CA SER A 517 -26.32 2.00 -26.09
C SER A 517 -25.57 1.45 -24.89
N ARG A 518 -24.38 1.97 -24.62
CA ARG A 518 -23.64 1.67 -23.40
C ARG A 518 -24.11 2.63 -22.32
N ARG A 519 -24.35 2.13 -21.12
CA ARG A 519 -24.81 2.92 -19.98
C ARG A 519 -23.73 2.89 -18.91
N GLN A 520 -23.19 4.05 -18.58
CA GLN A 520 -22.12 4.23 -17.62
C GLN A 520 -22.24 5.64 -17.02
N ASP A 521 -22.02 5.77 -15.72
CA ASP A 521 -21.91 7.05 -15.03
C ASP A 521 -20.86 6.91 -13.91
N VAL A 522 -19.61 7.14 -14.26
CA VAL A 522 -18.50 7.04 -13.31
C VAL A 522 -18.51 8.20 -12.33
N ARG A 523 -18.88 9.38 -12.82
CA ARG A 523 -18.81 10.62 -12.05
C ARG A 523 -19.82 10.64 -10.90
N HIS A 524 -21.07 10.27 -11.14
CA HIS A 524 -22.14 10.39 -10.15
C HIS A 524 -22.70 9.05 -9.69
N GLY A 525 -22.54 7.99 -10.52
CA GLY A 525 -23.09 6.68 -10.24
C GLY A 525 -24.62 6.70 -10.09
N ASN A 526 -25.34 7.45 -10.95
CA ASN A 526 -26.79 7.62 -10.86
C ASN A 526 -27.54 6.65 -11.77
N PRO A 527 -28.07 5.53 -11.25
CA PRO A 527 -28.79 4.57 -12.05
C PRO A 527 -30.14 5.11 -12.56
N ALA A 528 -30.79 6.06 -11.86
CA ALA A 528 -32.04 6.62 -12.28
C ALA A 528 -31.98 7.35 -13.62
N LEU A 529 -30.83 7.94 -13.95
CA LEU A 529 -30.58 8.59 -15.25
C LEU A 529 -30.19 7.59 -16.35
N GLN A 530 -29.57 6.48 -15.99
CA GLN A 530 -29.00 5.53 -16.95
C GLN A 530 -29.93 4.33 -17.23
N CYS A 531 -30.74 3.91 -16.25
CA CYS A 531 -31.49 2.64 -16.26
C CYS A 531 -33.00 2.82 -16.28
N LEU A 532 -33.55 3.97 -16.73
CA LEU A 532 -34.96 4.38 -16.67
C LEU A 532 -36.01 3.40 -17.24
N ALA A 533 -35.62 2.48 -18.11
CA ALA A 533 -36.56 1.52 -18.71
C ALA A 533 -36.72 0.21 -17.89
N GLU A 534 -35.80 -0.04 -16.94
CA GLU A 534 -35.72 -1.32 -16.21
C GLU A 534 -36.04 -1.17 -14.70
N SER A 535 -36.23 0.06 -14.23
CA SER A 535 -36.25 0.40 -12.79
C SER A 535 -37.58 0.08 -12.08
N GLN A 536 -38.60 -0.48 -12.75
CA GLN A 536 -39.90 -0.70 -12.13
C GLN A 536 -40.17 -2.14 -11.64
N GLU A 537 -39.37 -3.15 -12.01
CA GLU A 537 -39.67 -4.53 -11.66
C GLU A 537 -38.53 -5.39 -11.08
N GLU A 538 -37.29 -4.93 -11.05
CA GLU A 538 -36.20 -5.74 -10.51
C GLU A 538 -35.74 -5.21 -9.14
N GLU A 539 -36.41 -5.66 -8.07
CA GLU A 539 -35.70 -5.83 -6.80
C GLU A 539 -34.53 -6.82 -7.06
N ALA A 540 -33.30 -6.32 -7.15
CA ALA A 540 -32.15 -7.22 -7.21
C ALA A 540 -32.27 -8.19 -6.03
N GLU A 541 -32.58 -9.45 -6.32
CA GLU A 541 -32.69 -10.50 -5.31
C GLU A 541 -31.33 -10.62 -4.62
N GLY A 542 -31.25 -10.01 -3.45
CA GLY A 542 -30.18 -10.30 -2.50
C GLY A 542 -30.19 -11.79 -2.15
N PRO A 543 -29.23 -12.30 -1.42
CA PRO A 543 -29.09 -13.72 -1.15
C PRO A 543 -30.41 -14.31 -0.68
N ALA A 544 -30.97 -15.25 -1.45
CA ALA A 544 -32.29 -15.85 -1.26
C ALA A 544 -32.42 -16.57 0.11
N ALA A 545 -31.31 -16.96 0.73
CA ALA A 545 -31.27 -17.64 2.03
C ALA A 545 -30.77 -16.71 3.13
N ALA A 546 -31.49 -16.64 4.25
CA ALA A 546 -31.05 -15.93 5.44
C ALA A 546 -29.90 -16.69 6.13
N THR A 547 -28.82 -15.98 6.49
CA THR A 547 -27.76 -16.53 7.32
C THR A 547 -28.17 -16.49 8.78
N THR A 548 -28.11 -17.60 9.49
CA THR A 548 -28.48 -17.65 10.91
C THR A 548 -27.38 -17.06 11.79
N VAL A 549 -27.78 -16.14 12.66
CA VAL A 549 -26.95 -15.53 13.69
C VAL A 549 -27.51 -15.90 15.06
N TYR A 550 -26.69 -16.45 15.92
CA TYR A 550 -27.08 -16.83 17.28
C TYR A 550 -26.66 -15.76 18.27
N GLY A 551 -27.59 -15.34 19.11
CA GLY A 551 -27.31 -14.46 20.24
C GLY A 551 -27.84 -15.04 21.55
N THR A 552 -27.22 -14.68 22.67
CA THR A 552 -27.68 -15.13 23.99
C THR A 552 -28.48 -14.03 24.67
N GLU A 553 -29.58 -14.42 25.32
CA GLU A 553 -30.42 -13.51 26.09
C GLU A 553 -29.58 -12.72 27.11
N HIS A 554 -29.89 -11.42 27.25
CA HIS A 554 -29.20 -10.44 28.08
C HIS A 554 -27.78 -10.05 27.68
N ASN A 555 -27.19 -10.67 26.66
CA ASN A 555 -25.88 -10.27 26.09
C ASN A 555 -26.03 -9.33 24.91
N SER A 556 -24.90 -8.68 24.53
CA SER A 556 -24.85 -7.88 23.33
C SER A 556 -24.68 -8.77 22.08
N THR A 557 -25.36 -8.38 21.00
CA THR A 557 -25.26 -9.06 19.70
C THR A 557 -25.20 -8.03 18.60
N PHE A 558 -24.37 -8.28 17.58
CA PHE A 558 -24.19 -7.39 16.45
C PHE A 558 -24.61 -8.08 15.16
N LEU A 559 -25.48 -7.42 14.40
CA LEU A 559 -25.87 -7.82 13.05
C LEU A 559 -25.14 -6.96 12.05
N GLU A 560 -24.18 -7.54 11.33
CA GLU A 560 -23.34 -6.83 10.39
C GLU A 560 -24.07 -6.55 9.09
N CYS A 561 -24.00 -5.32 8.61
CA CYS A 561 -24.41 -4.88 7.27
C CYS A 561 -23.42 -3.83 6.78
N LEU A 562 -22.65 -4.19 5.77
CA LEU A 562 -21.67 -3.29 5.17
C LEU A 562 -22.21 -2.77 3.85
N PRO A 563 -22.66 -1.50 3.79
CA PRO A 563 -23.09 -0.90 2.53
C PRO A 563 -21.89 -0.80 1.58
N LYS A 564 -22.13 -1.00 0.28
CA LYS A 564 -21.10 -0.90 -0.76
C LYS A 564 -20.72 0.55 -1.09
N SER A 565 -21.32 1.52 -0.44
CA SER A 565 -21.09 2.95 -0.64
C SER A 565 -21.34 3.71 0.65
N SER A 566 -20.51 4.71 0.92
CA SER A 566 -20.71 5.66 2.03
C SER A 566 -21.92 6.59 1.80
N GLN A 567 -22.41 6.70 0.56
CA GLN A 567 -23.58 7.51 0.19
C GLN A 567 -24.90 6.74 0.31
N ALA A 568 -24.84 5.42 0.48
CA ALA A 568 -26.03 4.59 0.59
C ALA A 568 -26.67 4.71 1.97
N ALA A 569 -27.93 5.09 2.04
CA ALA A 569 -28.71 5.04 3.26
C ALA A 569 -29.04 3.58 3.61
N VAL A 570 -28.84 3.19 4.87
CA VAL A 570 -29.12 1.83 5.36
C VAL A 570 -30.46 1.77 6.03
N LEU A 571 -31.32 0.83 5.58
CA LEU A 571 -32.62 0.56 6.13
C LEU A 571 -32.69 -0.89 6.65
N TRP A 572 -33.08 -1.06 7.90
CA TRP A 572 -33.29 -2.36 8.51
C TRP A 572 -34.77 -2.69 8.61
N LEU A 573 -35.14 -3.87 8.09
CA LEU A 573 -36.49 -4.43 8.17
C LEU A 573 -36.42 -5.70 9.01
N LEU A 574 -37.40 -5.87 9.92
CA LEU A 574 -37.59 -7.06 10.75
C LEU A 574 -38.88 -7.79 10.35
N GLN A 575 -38.77 -9.04 10.00
CA GLN A 575 -39.86 -9.96 9.82
C GLN A 575 -39.92 -10.91 11.03
N LYS A 576 -40.95 -10.77 11.83
CA LYS A 576 -41.19 -11.66 12.97
C LYS A 576 -41.82 -12.97 12.51
N PRO A 577 -41.58 -14.10 13.19
CA PRO A 577 -42.28 -15.35 12.94
C PRO A 577 -43.80 -15.17 13.11
N GLY A 578 -44.56 -15.45 12.05
CA GLY A 578 -46.04 -15.30 12.07
C GLY A 578 -46.59 -13.89 11.86
N GLY A 579 -45.73 -12.87 11.58
CA GLY A 579 -46.13 -11.48 11.27
C GLY A 579 -46.62 -11.30 9.85
N GLN A 580 -47.52 -10.30 9.62
CA GLN A 580 -48.14 -10.02 8.31
C GLN A 580 -47.21 -9.32 7.30
N GLY A 581 -45.96 -8.99 7.64
CA GLY A 581 -44.99 -8.31 6.76
C GLY A 581 -43.73 -7.86 7.52
N PRO A 582 -42.72 -7.35 6.80
CA PRO A 582 -41.54 -6.80 7.43
C PRO A 582 -41.81 -5.36 7.94
N ASP A 583 -41.51 -5.12 9.20
CA ASP A 583 -41.56 -3.80 9.83
C ASP A 583 -40.19 -3.15 9.86
N GLN A 584 -40.13 -1.82 9.78
CA GLN A 584 -38.86 -1.10 9.95
C GLN A 584 -38.38 -1.23 11.41
N VAL A 585 -37.11 -1.58 11.58
CA VAL A 585 -36.49 -1.67 12.92
C VAL A 585 -36.41 -0.28 13.54
N LYS A 586 -37.03 -0.13 14.72
CA LYS A 586 -36.92 1.10 15.53
C LYS A 586 -35.68 1.04 16.39
N THR A 587 -34.89 2.09 16.30
CA THR A 587 -33.70 2.27 17.12
C THR A 587 -34.06 2.93 18.45
N ASP A 588 -33.50 2.44 19.55
CA ASP A 588 -33.68 2.95 20.90
C ASP A 588 -32.35 2.86 21.68
N GLU A 589 -32.35 3.08 23.00
CA GLU A 589 -31.15 2.95 23.84
C GLU A 589 -30.59 1.51 23.87
N ARG A 590 -31.39 0.52 23.55
CA ARG A 590 -31.05 -0.91 23.56
C ARG A 590 -30.60 -1.39 22.18
N VAL A 591 -31.21 -0.86 21.11
CA VAL A 591 -30.93 -1.23 19.71
C VAL A 591 -30.37 -0.01 18.97
N LEU A 592 -29.09 -0.04 18.65
CA LEU A 592 -28.39 1.06 18.00
C LEU A 592 -28.05 0.70 16.56
N GLN A 593 -28.37 1.60 15.66
CA GLN A 593 -27.84 1.53 14.28
C GLN A 593 -26.48 2.20 14.23
N THR A 594 -25.48 1.47 13.70
CA THR A 594 -24.12 1.95 13.44
C THR A 594 -23.88 1.96 11.92
N GLU A 595 -22.76 2.54 11.50
CA GLU A 595 -22.35 2.53 10.09
C GLU A 595 -22.12 1.10 9.52
N GLN A 596 -21.84 0.13 10.39
CA GLN A 596 -21.49 -1.24 10.02
C GLN A 596 -22.60 -2.25 10.33
N GLY A 597 -23.71 -1.83 10.91
CA GLY A 597 -24.78 -2.76 11.26
C GLY A 597 -25.67 -2.31 12.43
N LEU A 598 -26.34 -3.29 13.01
CA LEU A 598 -27.29 -3.11 14.10
C LEU A 598 -26.73 -3.74 15.39
N LEU A 599 -26.52 -2.94 16.43
CA LEU A 599 -26.02 -3.38 17.73
C LEU A 599 -27.15 -3.50 18.74
N PHE A 600 -27.38 -4.71 19.23
CA PHE A 600 -28.21 -4.98 20.40
C PHE A 600 -27.31 -4.92 21.64
N ARG A 601 -27.51 -3.96 22.52
CA ARG A 601 -26.79 -3.88 23.81
C ARG A 601 -27.21 -4.97 24.80
N ARG A 602 -28.48 -5.33 24.74
CA ARG A 602 -29.08 -6.39 25.53
C ARG A 602 -30.14 -7.09 24.71
N LEU A 603 -29.88 -8.35 24.35
CA LEU A 603 -30.77 -9.14 23.54
C LEU A 603 -31.96 -9.68 24.35
N SER A 604 -33.14 -9.73 23.77
CA SER A 604 -34.36 -10.30 24.33
C SER A 604 -34.90 -11.40 23.40
N PRO A 605 -35.59 -12.42 23.90
CA PRO A 605 -36.26 -13.42 23.08
C PRO A 605 -37.24 -12.82 22.03
N LEU A 606 -37.78 -11.63 22.31
CA LEU A 606 -38.66 -10.91 21.39
C LEU A 606 -37.94 -10.30 20.18
N ASP A 607 -36.64 -10.27 20.19
CA ASP A 607 -35.80 -9.77 19.08
C ASP A 607 -35.52 -10.85 18.02
N ALA A 608 -35.92 -12.10 18.27
CA ALA A 608 -35.81 -13.17 17.28
C ALA A 608 -36.63 -12.88 16.03
N GLY A 609 -36.06 -13.16 14.85
CA GLY A 609 -36.72 -12.93 13.58
C GLY A 609 -35.73 -12.79 12.43
N ILE A 610 -36.24 -12.51 11.23
CA ILE A 610 -35.43 -12.29 10.04
C ILE A 610 -35.22 -10.80 9.85
N TYR A 611 -33.96 -10.38 9.98
CA TYR A 611 -33.51 -9.02 9.75
C TYR A 611 -33.01 -8.90 8.32
N THR A 612 -33.61 -7.98 7.55
CA THR A 612 -33.19 -7.66 6.20
C THR A 612 -32.57 -6.28 6.19
N CYS A 613 -31.31 -6.20 5.82
CA CYS A 613 -30.63 -4.94 5.58
C CYS A 613 -30.76 -4.56 4.11
N LYS A 614 -31.37 -3.41 3.85
CA LYS A 614 -31.46 -2.80 2.53
C LYS A 614 -30.62 -1.52 2.47
N THR A 615 -29.99 -1.27 1.34
CA THR A 615 -29.35 0.01 1.04
C THR A 615 -30.17 0.76 0.00
N LEU A 616 -30.28 2.07 0.18
CA LEU A 616 -30.92 2.99 -0.76
C LEU A 616 -29.89 3.99 -1.24
N GLU A 617 -29.56 3.97 -2.53
CA GLU A 617 -28.60 4.89 -3.15
C GLU A 617 -29.17 5.41 -4.47
N HIS A 618 -29.26 6.73 -4.65
CA HIS A 618 -29.85 7.36 -5.83
C HIS A 618 -31.22 6.81 -6.25
N GLY A 619 -32.07 6.47 -5.28
CA GLY A 619 -33.40 5.91 -5.53
C GLY A 619 -33.44 4.41 -5.83
N PHE A 620 -32.29 3.76 -5.96
CA PHE A 620 -32.21 2.31 -6.12
C PHE A 620 -32.09 1.61 -4.77
N SER A 621 -32.97 0.62 -4.54
CA SER A 621 -32.99 -0.18 -3.30
C SER A 621 -32.38 -1.56 -3.55
N GLN A 622 -31.40 -1.95 -2.75
CA GLN A 622 -30.77 -3.26 -2.83
C GLN A 622 -30.74 -3.95 -1.47
N THR A 623 -31.10 -5.25 -1.44
CA THR A 623 -30.90 -6.08 -0.25
C THR A 623 -29.43 -6.49 -0.14
N VAL A 624 -28.76 -6.06 0.95
CA VAL A 624 -27.34 -6.37 1.20
C VAL A 624 -27.20 -7.71 1.89
N VAL A 625 -27.98 -7.94 2.96
CA VAL A 625 -27.92 -9.18 3.74
C VAL A 625 -29.26 -9.48 4.38
N ARG A 626 -29.58 -10.79 4.52
CA ARG A 626 -30.70 -11.30 5.32
C ARG A 626 -30.13 -12.17 6.43
N LEU A 627 -30.46 -11.83 7.68
CA LEU A 627 -29.95 -12.49 8.88
C LEU A 627 -31.12 -13.02 9.71
N ALA A 628 -31.17 -14.31 9.95
CA ALA A 628 -32.10 -14.92 10.89
C ALA A 628 -31.49 -14.88 12.28
N LEU A 629 -31.97 -13.99 13.15
CA LEU A 629 -31.52 -13.89 14.53
C LEU A 629 -32.27 -14.88 15.40
N GLU A 630 -31.55 -15.85 15.96
CA GLU A 630 -32.04 -16.80 16.94
C GLU A 630 -31.51 -16.49 18.34
N VAL A 631 -32.40 -16.40 19.32
CA VAL A 631 -32.06 -16.03 20.69
C VAL A 631 -32.08 -17.25 21.59
N ILE A 632 -30.89 -17.58 22.12
CA ILE A 632 -30.74 -18.66 23.12
C ILE A 632 -31.10 -18.07 24.47
N VAL A 633 -32.19 -18.56 25.07
CA VAL A 633 -32.65 -18.08 26.40
C VAL A 633 -31.76 -18.56 27.56
N ALA A 634 -31.64 -17.73 28.58
CA ALA A 634 -30.77 -18.01 29.72
C ALA A 634 -31.11 -19.32 30.46
N SER A 635 -32.38 -19.73 30.46
CA SER A 635 -32.80 -21.02 31.03
C SER A 635 -32.22 -22.23 30.31
N GLN A 636 -32.11 -22.17 28.99
CA GLN A 636 -31.52 -23.24 28.18
C GLN A 636 -29.99 -23.31 28.41
N LEU A 637 -29.31 -22.16 28.52
CA LEU A 637 -27.89 -22.08 28.84
C LEU A 637 -27.60 -22.69 30.25
N ASN A 638 -28.42 -22.37 31.25
CA ASN A 638 -28.26 -22.89 32.61
C ASN A 638 -28.49 -24.40 32.68
N SER A 639 -29.30 -24.98 31.79
CA SER A 639 -29.47 -26.44 31.71
C SER A 639 -28.26 -27.15 31.08
N LEU A 640 -27.55 -26.47 30.18
CA LEU A 640 -26.35 -26.99 29.52
C LEU A 640 -25.07 -26.86 30.38
N PHE A 641 -25.06 -25.88 31.29
CA PHE A 641 -23.97 -25.64 32.24
C PHE A 641 -24.51 -25.69 33.67
N PRO A 642 -24.66 -26.88 34.28
CA PRO A 642 -25.07 -26.98 35.69
C PRO A 642 -24.09 -26.17 36.54
N ARG A 643 -24.60 -25.21 37.33
CA ARG A 643 -23.81 -24.53 38.33
C ARG A 643 -23.22 -25.56 39.26
N GLU A 644 -21.90 -25.62 39.38
CA GLU A 644 -21.25 -26.35 40.48
C GLU A 644 -21.81 -25.84 41.80
N PRO A 645 -22.24 -26.76 42.74
CA PRO A 645 -22.65 -26.35 44.06
C PRO A 645 -21.46 -25.73 44.81
N ARG A 646 -21.70 -24.62 45.49
CA ARG A 646 -20.73 -24.01 46.44
C ARG A 646 -20.13 -25.08 47.34
N PRO A 647 -18.82 -25.06 47.60
CA PRO A 647 -18.19 -26.03 48.51
C PRO A 647 -18.62 -25.74 49.93
N GLU A 648 -19.48 -26.58 50.49
CA GLU A 648 -19.60 -26.83 51.91
C GLU A 648 -18.98 -28.21 52.19
N GLU A 649 -17.90 -28.19 53.00
CA GLU A 649 -17.19 -29.21 53.72
C GLU A 649 -16.77 -30.55 53.07
N PRO A 650 -15.60 -31.07 53.42
CA PRO A 650 -15.02 -32.23 52.77
C PRO A 650 -15.49 -33.56 53.43
N PRO A 651 -15.87 -34.53 52.62
CA PRO A 651 -15.65 -35.92 53.02
C PRO A 651 -14.71 -36.65 52.06
N ALA A 652 -14.10 -37.63 52.67
CA ALA A 652 -13.02 -38.46 52.28
C ALA A 652 -13.10 -39.17 50.92
N ARG A 653 -11.91 -39.23 50.28
CA ARG A 653 -11.32 -40.30 49.47
C ARG A 653 -12.21 -41.13 48.53
N GLY A 654 -11.87 -41.03 47.27
CA GLY A 654 -11.95 -42.11 46.30
C GLY A 654 -12.99 -41.94 45.21
N GLY A 655 -12.56 -41.39 44.07
CA GLY A 655 -13.37 -41.40 42.87
C GLY A 655 -12.62 -40.67 41.72
N LEU A 656 -12.22 -41.40 40.70
CA LEU A 656 -11.62 -40.93 39.49
C LEU A 656 -12.44 -39.79 38.89
N ALA A 657 -11.83 -38.63 38.76
CA ALA A 657 -12.40 -37.46 38.07
C ALA A 657 -12.75 -37.85 36.63
N ALA A 658 -14.02 -37.89 36.32
CA ALA A 658 -14.53 -38.02 34.99
C ALA A 658 -14.18 -36.78 34.22
N THR A 659 -13.43 -36.92 33.15
CA THR A 659 -13.20 -35.86 32.13
C THR A 659 -14.55 -35.37 31.62
N PRO A 660 -14.78 -34.03 31.47
CA PRO A 660 -16.01 -33.52 30.87
C PRO A 660 -16.16 -34.12 29.47
N SER A 661 -17.24 -34.88 29.31
CA SER A 661 -17.50 -35.66 28.11
C SER A 661 -17.87 -34.73 26.95
N LYS A 662 -17.51 -35.13 25.75
CA LYS A 662 -17.88 -34.51 24.45
C LYS A 662 -19.41 -34.33 24.27
N ALA A 663 -20.23 -34.67 25.23
CA ALA A 663 -21.68 -34.68 25.19
C ALA A 663 -22.28 -33.26 25.03
N TRP A 664 -21.77 -32.28 25.79
CA TRP A 664 -22.31 -30.93 25.79
C TRP A 664 -22.25 -30.22 24.44
N TYR A 665 -21.21 -30.51 23.63
CA TYR A 665 -21.05 -29.91 22.32
C TYR A 665 -22.07 -30.42 21.29
N LYS A 666 -22.40 -31.76 21.37
CA LYS A 666 -23.46 -32.35 20.56
C LYS A 666 -24.83 -31.81 20.94
N ASP A 667 -25.05 -31.56 22.21
CA ASP A 667 -26.32 -31.04 22.74
C ASP A 667 -26.52 -29.57 22.32
N ILE A 668 -25.43 -28.75 22.28
CA ILE A 668 -25.49 -27.40 21.72
C ILE A 668 -25.77 -27.44 20.22
N LEU A 669 -25.09 -28.29 19.44
CA LEU A 669 -25.35 -28.41 17.99
C LEU A 669 -26.79 -28.88 17.69
N GLN A 670 -27.34 -29.76 18.51
CA GLN A 670 -28.74 -30.17 18.41
C GLN A 670 -29.72 -29.04 18.77
N LEU A 671 -29.38 -28.25 19.78
CA LEU A 671 -30.21 -27.10 20.22
C LEU A 671 -30.26 -25.98 19.16
N ILE A 672 -29.18 -25.77 18.42
CA ILE A 672 -29.09 -24.77 17.34
C ILE A 672 -29.46 -25.32 15.97
N GLY A 673 -30.02 -26.55 15.91
CA GLY A 673 -30.54 -27.13 14.66
C GLY A 673 -29.47 -27.62 13.66
N PHE A 674 -28.19 -27.57 14.00
CA PHE A 674 -27.10 -28.07 13.18
C PHE A 674 -26.81 -29.56 13.45
N THR A 675 -27.65 -30.42 12.91
CA THR A 675 -27.49 -31.89 13.08
C THR A 675 -26.42 -32.54 12.19
N ASN A 676 -25.91 -31.82 11.16
CA ASN A 676 -24.98 -32.35 10.19
C ASN A 676 -23.92 -31.33 9.78
N LEU A 677 -22.85 -31.16 10.57
CA LEU A 677 -21.64 -30.45 10.18
C LEU A 677 -20.41 -31.35 10.38
N PRO A 678 -20.12 -32.27 9.46
CA PRO A 678 -18.92 -33.11 9.55
C PRO A 678 -17.61 -32.31 9.55
N ARG A 679 -17.60 -31.11 9.00
CA ARG A 679 -16.40 -30.25 8.92
C ARG A 679 -16.03 -29.55 10.23
N VAL A 680 -16.99 -29.25 11.11
CA VAL A 680 -16.73 -28.60 12.40
C VAL A 680 -16.22 -29.64 13.41
N ASP A 681 -16.79 -30.84 13.39
CA ASP A 681 -16.27 -31.97 14.19
C ASP A 681 -14.83 -32.32 13.77
N GLU A 682 -14.54 -32.35 12.48
CA GLU A 682 -13.19 -32.62 11.95
C GLU A 682 -12.19 -31.52 12.32
N TYR A 683 -12.61 -30.25 12.31
CA TYR A 683 -11.80 -29.13 12.73
C TYR A 683 -11.52 -29.15 14.24
N CYS A 684 -12.53 -29.39 15.06
CA CYS A 684 -12.37 -29.49 16.50
C CYS A 684 -11.51 -30.71 16.89
N GLU A 685 -11.65 -31.86 16.23
CA GLU A 685 -10.78 -33.01 16.44
C GLU A 685 -9.33 -32.74 16.04
N ARG A 686 -9.08 -32.05 14.92
CA ARG A 686 -7.71 -31.67 14.52
C ARG A 686 -7.06 -30.69 15.49
N VAL A 687 -7.76 -29.69 15.95
CA VAL A 687 -7.21 -28.67 16.85
C VAL A 687 -6.99 -29.25 18.26
N TRP A 688 -7.93 -30.01 18.80
CA TRP A 688 -7.84 -30.53 20.15
C TRP A 688 -7.01 -31.82 20.25
N CYS A 689 -7.04 -32.69 19.26
CA CYS A 689 -6.22 -33.90 19.26
C CYS A 689 -4.77 -33.62 18.91
N SER A 690 -4.48 -32.62 18.05
CA SER A 690 -3.10 -32.19 17.76
C SER A 690 -2.42 -31.53 18.97
N SER A 691 -3.14 -30.81 19.80
CA SER A 691 -2.60 -30.28 21.06
C SER A 691 -2.36 -31.37 22.13
N ARG A 692 -3.15 -32.44 22.13
CA ARG A 692 -2.94 -33.60 23.02
C ARG A 692 -1.82 -34.54 22.55
N SER A 693 -1.59 -34.71 21.27
CA SER A 693 -0.48 -35.51 20.74
C SER A 693 0.89 -34.87 21.02
N ARG A 694 0.99 -33.55 21.02
CA ARG A 694 2.21 -32.82 21.45
C ARG A 694 2.47 -32.97 22.97
N GLY A 695 1.44 -33.15 23.77
CA GLY A 695 1.58 -33.41 25.22
C GLY A 695 1.96 -34.85 25.61
N LYS A 696 1.79 -35.84 24.70
CA LYS A 696 2.08 -37.27 25.01
C LYS A 696 3.46 -37.72 24.56
N GLN A 697 4.18 -36.98 23.69
CA GLN A 697 5.57 -37.28 23.33
C GLN A 697 6.62 -36.73 24.31
N ALA A 698 6.20 -35.97 25.34
CA ALA A 698 7.08 -35.42 26.38
C ALA A 698 7.11 -36.21 27.68
N LYS A 699 6.49 -37.43 27.76
CA LYS A 699 6.52 -38.26 28.95
C LYS A 699 7.35 -39.53 28.74
N GLY A 700 8.63 -39.36 28.56
CA GLY A 700 9.56 -40.47 28.42
C GLY A 700 11.01 -40.11 28.72
N LYS A 701 11.26 -39.25 29.73
CA LYS A 701 12.54 -39.18 30.42
C LYS A 701 12.31 -38.58 31.80
N SER A 702 12.59 -39.39 32.81
CA SER A 702 12.66 -39.09 34.24
C SER A 702 13.50 -37.82 34.47
N TRP A 703 12.89 -36.81 35.08
CA TRP A 703 13.59 -35.67 35.67
C TRP A 703 13.50 -35.83 37.20
N ALA A 704 14.55 -36.35 37.76
CA ALA A 704 14.84 -36.17 39.17
C ALA A 704 15.46 -34.77 39.35
N GLY A 705 14.81 -33.96 40.15
CA GLY A 705 15.39 -32.90 40.98
C GLY A 705 16.05 -31.74 40.22
N LEU A 706 15.35 -30.62 40.14
CA LEU A 706 16.00 -29.31 40.21
C LEU A 706 14.97 -28.28 40.68
N GLU A 707 15.07 -27.95 41.95
CA GLU A 707 14.46 -26.77 42.55
C GLU A 707 14.96 -25.52 41.81
N LEU A 708 14.07 -24.80 41.20
CA LEU A 708 14.32 -23.42 40.70
C LEU A 708 13.58 -22.42 41.58
N GLY A 709 14.17 -22.19 42.73
CA GLY A 709 13.83 -21.09 43.60
C GLY A 709 15.06 -20.24 43.90
N LYS A 710 15.00 -18.96 43.51
CA LYS A 710 15.86 -17.88 44.01
C LYS A 710 17.32 -17.89 43.55
N LYS A 711 17.64 -17.20 42.47
CA LYS A 711 18.88 -16.40 42.27
C LYS A 711 18.86 -15.65 40.94
N VAL A 712 18.10 -14.61 40.83
CA VAL A 712 18.28 -13.55 39.84
C VAL A 712 18.23 -12.20 40.56
N LYS A 713 19.24 -11.95 41.39
CA LYS A 713 19.51 -10.61 41.94
C LYS A 713 20.94 -10.55 42.53
N SER A 714 21.97 -10.82 41.70
CA SER A 714 23.36 -10.46 42.06
C SER A 714 24.35 -10.57 40.94
N ARG A 715 24.04 -9.99 39.75
CA ARG A 715 25.01 -9.97 38.65
C ARG A 715 25.06 -8.60 37.90
N VAL A 716 24.71 -7.51 38.58
CA VAL A 716 24.77 -6.15 38.01
C VAL A 716 25.70 -5.24 38.85
N GLN A 717 26.54 -5.78 39.73
CA GLN A 717 27.37 -4.90 40.60
C GLN A 717 28.85 -5.29 40.65
N ALA A 718 29.41 -5.93 39.63
CA ALA A 718 30.84 -6.30 39.63
C ALA A 718 31.63 -5.95 38.33
N GLU A 719 31.23 -4.92 37.61
CA GLU A 719 32.04 -4.36 36.50
C GLU A 719 32.12 -2.83 36.56
N ARG A 720 32.60 -2.32 37.69
CA ARG A 720 33.18 -0.99 37.78
C ARG A 720 34.42 -1.11 38.64
N ASN A 721 35.58 -1.29 37.97
CA ASN A 721 36.92 -0.88 38.38
C ASN A 721 37.97 -1.74 37.66
N ARG A 722 38.40 -1.31 36.49
CA ARG A 722 39.74 -1.55 35.96
C ARG A 722 40.12 -0.39 35.03
N THR A 723 40.93 0.50 35.53
CA THR A 723 41.71 1.51 34.81
C THR A 723 42.70 0.88 33.87
N PRO A 724 43.03 1.48 32.72
CA PRO A 724 44.07 0.99 31.82
C PRO A 724 45.47 1.35 32.34
N ARG A 725 46.38 0.41 32.23
CA ARG A 725 47.85 0.67 32.31
C ARG A 725 48.36 1.07 30.93
N GLU A 726 49.03 2.19 30.91
CA GLU A 726 49.99 2.61 29.87
C GLU A 726 51.07 1.55 29.69
N VAL A 727 51.43 1.28 28.44
CA VAL A 727 52.72 0.70 28.07
C VAL A 727 53.32 1.56 26.95
N GLU A 728 54.47 2.15 27.26
CA GLU A 728 55.33 2.93 26.39
C GLU A 728 55.93 2.12 25.23
N ALA A 729 56.37 2.89 24.28
CA ALA A 729 57.01 2.59 23.02
C ALA A 729 58.21 1.60 23.07
N THR A 730 58.34 0.84 22.02
CA THR A 730 59.49 0.80 21.10
C THR A 730 59.02 0.38 19.72
#